data_9872c615668388edd6ec8ca8e74b85ba
#
_entry.id   9872c615668388edd6ec8ca8e74b85ba
#
_cell.length_a   1.000
_cell.length_b   1.000
_cell.length_c   1.000
_cell.angle_alpha   90.00
_cell.angle_beta   90.00
_cell.angle_gamma   90.00
#
_symmetry.space_group_name_H-M   'P 1'
#
loop_
_entity.id
_entity.type
_entity.pdbx_description
1 polymer ?
#
loop_
_entity_poly.entity_id
_entity_poly.type
_entity_poly.pdbx_seq_one_letter_code
_entity_poly.pdbx_strand_id
1 'polypeptide(L)'
;MKKLFIALVLCFVYIAASAQEITGVVTESTTGEPIPYMNIFYDGKGIGTISDVDGNFTLPLHPEWKKLTFSAVGYVKKTVTISSSTRRLKVKIQPDDVQLSEVVVKPKKQKYSRKNNPAVELMKKVIAAKKQSDLAQHDFYQYNKYQKITLSFNNMDSTKMNEGIFKNMPQLKKQLEVCPETQKQILPVSVNETVTQRIYRKDPKSEKDIIKGMNNQGVNELLNTGDILTTVMKDVFTDVNIYDDEIRLLQYPFNSPVSNAGIGFYKYYIMDTLMVDNARCIDVSFVPNNSQDFGFSGHVYIFADSSYQIKKCYLNIPKKSDINFVDNMQILQEFETLPSGERVLVSDDMLVELKVANFMNSFQVRRITKYKDFAFDELPKQLFKRKGREIKEADAMMRDDSFWKEYRQVELSKSEGDMDVFVKSLQQIKGFKYVLFCLKALIENFVETGDKDHPSKIDIGPCNTIITQNSVDGLRLRASGQTTANLNKHWFFKGYGAYGFRDSRWKYMGEVEYSFNKKEYLPREFPKNSIAFHYQYDVVSPNDKFVHTDKDNMFTSFKFTDVNQMLYERYGQLTYEREYENGFKMQVQLRNSNNEACDQLKYRYLPNHRDVNFYYDRKDFTTSEATVFFRFAPGETFINTKQRRVPINLDAPVFTISHTMGFKDVLGGDYKYNFSEVTFYKRLWLTSWGKIDTHIKAGAQWNKVPYPLLITPAANLSYIMEDETFNLINNMEFLNDRYASLQTSWDLNGKIFNRIPLLKKLKWREFIGVNVLWGKLTDKNNPFLAQNQNSDILMDFPAYYNADGTYRIGEDGNPIYRSYVMDPKRPYVEAIVGIHNIFKLVHVEYVRRLNYLDLPTSTKWGIRFMFRVTF
;
A
#
# COMPACT_ATOMS: atom_id res chain seq x y z
N MET A 1 -28.58 -24.37 16.40
CA MET A 1 -28.89 -23.04 15.86
C MET A 1 -29.39 -22.03 16.90
N LYS A 2 -30.40 -22.35 17.78
CA LYS A 2 -30.86 -21.38 18.82
C LYS A 2 -29.78 -20.96 19.82
N LYS A 3 -28.88 -21.84 20.26
CA LYS A 3 -27.80 -21.53 21.20
C LYS A 3 -26.69 -20.65 20.57
N LEU A 4 -26.45 -20.79 19.26
CA LEU A 4 -25.48 -19.96 18.52
C LEU A 4 -26.03 -18.54 18.29
N PHE A 5 -27.35 -18.42 18.06
CA PHE A 5 -28.02 -17.13 17.90
C PHE A 5 -28.06 -16.33 19.22
N ILE A 6 -28.29 -17.02 20.35
CA ILE A 6 -28.29 -16.42 21.69
C ILE A 6 -26.85 -15.99 22.06
N ALA A 7 -25.82 -16.75 21.70
CA ALA A 7 -24.42 -16.34 21.90
C ALA A 7 -24.04 -15.14 21.06
N LEU A 8 -24.56 -15.05 19.83
CA LEU A 8 -24.35 -13.90 18.94
C LEU A 8 -25.06 -12.63 19.45
N VAL A 9 -26.28 -12.77 19.99
CA VAL A 9 -27.05 -11.66 20.57
C VAL A 9 -26.44 -11.22 21.90
N LEU A 10 -25.92 -12.13 22.73
CA LEU A 10 -25.19 -11.78 23.95
C LEU A 10 -23.83 -11.11 23.67
N CYS A 11 -23.15 -11.46 22.59
CA CYS A 11 -21.98 -10.71 22.12
C CYS A 11 -22.32 -9.28 21.68
N PHE A 12 -23.51 -9.03 21.12
CA PHE A 12 -23.94 -7.69 20.74
C PHE A 12 -24.32 -6.77 21.91
N VAL A 13 -24.73 -7.33 23.04
CA VAL A 13 -25.14 -6.58 24.25
C VAL A 13 -23.92 -6.17 25.11
N TYR A 14 -22.76 -6.84 24.95
CA TYR A 14 -21.55 -6.53 25.74
C TYR A 14 -20.65 -5.42 25.15
N ILE A 15 -21.06 -4.72 24.07
CA ILE A 15 -20.27 -3.72 23.34
C ILE A 15 -20.51 -2.26 23.82
N ALA A 16 -20.95 -2.05 25.02
CA ALA A 16 -21.13 -0.71 25.57
C ALA A 16 -20.19 -0.40 26.76
N ALA A 17 -18.91 -0.76 26.67
CA ALA A 17 -17.91 -0.18 27.56
C ALA A 17 -17.29 1.03 26.87
N SER A 18 -17.95 2.19 27.00
CA SER A 18 -17.51 3.48 26.46
C SER A 18 -16.21 3.91 27.12
N ALA A 19 -15.21 4.25 26.32
CA ALA A 19 -14.19 5.18 26.77
C ALA A 19 -14.90 6.42 27.37
N GLN A 20 -14.47 6.86 28.55
CA GLN A 20 -15.10 8.00 29.20
C GLN A 20 -14.75 9.25 28.42
N GLU A 21 -15.64 9.67 27.52
CA GLU A 21 -15.51 10.91 26.74
C GLU A 21 -16.51 11.95 27.21
N ILE A 22 -16.09 13.20 27.18
CA ILE A 22 -16.98 14.36 27.29
C ILE A 22 -17.35 14.75 25.87
N THR A 23 -18.63 14.67 25.56
CA THR A 23 -19.17 15.24 24.33
C THR A 23 -19.93 16.53 24.66
N GLY A 24 -20.00 17.45 23.72
CA GLY A 24 -20.76 18.67 23.97
C GLY A 24 -21.01 19.50 22.74
N VAL A 25 -21.74 20.59 22.95
CA VAL A 25 -21.96 21.58 21.92
C VAL A 25 -21.68 22.97 22.51
N VAL A 26 -20.97 23.78 21.73
CA VAL A 26 -20.68 25.18 22.04
C VAL A 26 -21.59 26.05 21.19
N THR A 27 -22.34 26.92 21.85
CA THR A 27 -23.27 27.86 21.21
C THR A 27 -23.03 29.27 21.68
N GLU A 28 -23.34 30.24 20.85
CA GLU A 28 -23.33 31.64 21.21
C GLU A 28 -24.47 31.94 22.20
N SER A 29 -24.21 32.72 23.24
CA SER A 29 -25.18 32.97 24.31
C SER A 29 -26.34 33.86 23.87
N THR A 30 -26.12 34.72 22.87
CA THR A 30 -27.10 35.72 22.39
C THR A 30 -28.00 35.19 21.30
N THR A 31 -27.45 34.43 20.36
CA THR A 31 -28.15 33.92 19.19
C THR A 31 -28.57 32.46 19.32
N GLY A 32 -27.90 31.68 20.21
CA GLY A 32 -28.10 30.24 20.34
C GLY A 32 -27.46 29.43 19.20
N GLU A 33 -26.78 30.07 18.28
CA GLU A 33 -26.16 29.43 17.15
C GLU A 33 -24.87 28.68 17.54
N PRO A 34 -24.53 27.55 16.85
CA PRO A 34 -23.32 26.83 17.13
C PRO A 34 -22.07 27.66 16.78
N ILE A 35 -21.05 27.59 17.62
CA ILE A 35 -19.76 28.25 17.39
C ILE A 35 -18.80 27.23 16.81
N PRO A 36 -18.45 27.34 15.53
CA PRO A 36 -17.49 26.44 14.90
C PRO A 36 -16.05 26.76 15.33
N TYR A 37 -15.23 25.72 15.40
CA TYR A 37 -13.79 25.82 15.60
C TYR A 37 -13.35 26.49 16.90
N MET A 38 -14.16 26.41 17.94
CA MET A 38 -13.83 26.86 19.32
C MET A 38 -12.73 25.92 19.86
N ASN A 39 -11.64 26.50 20.36
CA ASN A 39 -10.63 25.75 21.11
C ASN A 39 -11.19 25.36 22.48
N ILE A 40 -11.07 24.07 22.81
CA ILE A 40 -11.56 23.50 24.08
C ILE A 40 -10.42 22.70 24.68
N PHE A 41 -9.85 23.16 25.78
CA PHE A 41 -8.68 22.53 26.37
C PHE A 41 -8.74 22.49 27.87
N TYR A 42 -8.04 21.54 28.48
CA TYR A 42 -7.88 21.48 29.91
C TYR A 42 -6.93 22.59 30.38
N ASP A 43 -7.37 23.37 31.33
CA ASP A 43 -6.65 24.56 31.80
C ASP A 43 -5.26 24.21 32.31
N GLY A 44 -4.23 24.81 31.70
CA GLY A 44 -2.83 24.58 32.04
C GLY A 44 -2.24 23.23 31.63
N LYS A 45 -2.92 22.40 30.78
CA LYS A 45 -2.48 21.04 30.43
C LYS A 45 -2.12 20.83 28.96
N GLY A 46 -2.37 21.78 28.08
CA GLY A 46 -2.06 21.67 26.65
C GLY A 46 -2.86 20.60 25.89
N ILE A 47 -3.80 19.94 26.55
CA ILE A 47 -4.65 18.89 25.95
C ILE A 47 -6.02 19.48 25.68
N GLY A 48 -6.49 19.34 24.43
CA GLY A 48 -7.73 19.94 24.00
C GLY A 48 -8.28 19.33 22.71
N THR A 49 -9.38 19.91 22.27
CA THR A 49 -10.05 19.61 21.00
C THR A 49 -10.61 20.89 20.41
N ILE A 50 -11.10 20.83 19.17
CA ILE A 50 -11.76 21.96 18.52
C ILE A 50 -13.19 21.55 18.18
N SER A 51 -14.16 22.46 18.36
CA SER A 51 -15.52 22.18 17.93
C SER A 51 -15.64 22.08 16.41
N ASP A 52 -16.54 21.24 15.93
CA ASP A 52 -16.84 21.08 14.50
C ASP A 52 -17.68 22.28 13.98
N VAL A 53 -18.09 22.22 12.67
CA VAL A 53 -18.89 23.27 12.03
C VAL A 53 -20.26 23.48 12.70
N ASP A 54 -20.76 22.46 13.39
CA ASP A 54 -22.02 22.47 14.12
C ASP A 54 -21.82 22.75 15.63
N GLY A 55 -20.59 23.19 16.02
CA GLY A 55 -20.23 23.50 17.39
C GLY A 55 -20.07 22.29 18.31
N ASN A 56 -20.17 21.04 17.78
CA ASN A 56 -20.00 19.85 18.61
C ASN A 56 -18.52 19.56 18.85
N PHE A 57 -18.23 19.01 20.02
CA PHE A 57 -16.87 18.58 20.38
C PHE A 57 -16.90 17.26 21.13
N THR A 58 -15.77 16.56 21.07
CA THR A 58 -15.51 15.35 21.85
C THR A 58 -14.10 15.44 22.41
N LEU A 59 -13.97 15.22 23.71
CA LEU A 59 -12.71 15.29 24.43
C LEU A 59 -12.61 14.11 25.40
N PRO A 60 -11.46 13.43 25.56
CA PRO A 60 -11.29 12.42 26.60
C PRO A 60 -11.54 13.00 27.98
N LEU A 61 -12.30 12.29 28.82
CA LEU A 61 -12.52 12.70 30.20
C LEU A 61 -11.31 12.34 31.05
N HIS A 62 -10.73 13.36 31.70
CA HIS A 62 -9.68 13.20 32.68
C HIS A 62 -10.26 13.49 34.07
N PRO A 63 -10.52 12.47 34.90
CA PRO A 63 -11.22 12.67 36.21
C PRO A 63 -10.48 13.61 37.18
N GLU A 64 -9.18 13.76 37.00
CA GLU A 64 -8.34 14.60 37.83
C GLU A 64 -8.33 16.07 37.42
N TRP A 65 -8.77 16.38 36.18
CA TRP A 65 -8.74 17.73 35.64
C TRP A 65 -10.14 18.31 35.62
N LYS A 66 -10.34 19.29 36.49
CA LYS A 66 -11.68 19.80 36.76
C LYS A 66 -12.07 21.01 35.94
N LYS A 67 -11.17 21.55 35.08
CA LYS A 67 -11.45 22.83 34.39
C LYS A 67 -11.20 22.67 32.89
N LEU A 68 -12.25 22.95 32.10
CA LEU A 68 -12.17 23.07 30.64
C LEU A 68 -12.28 24.56 30.26
N THR A 69 -11.37 25.02 29.46
CA THR A 69 -11.35 26.39 28.94
C THR A 69 -11.76 26.40 27.48
N PHE A 70 -12.65 27.30 27.14
CA PHE A 70 -13.21 27.54 25.82
C PHE A 70 -12.69 28.89 25.32
N SER A 71 -12.08 28.94 24.14
CA SER A 71 -11.49 30.14 23.58
C SER A 71 -11.59 30.19 22.06
N ALA A 72 -12.08 31.27 21.51
CA ALA A 72 -12.06 31.56 20.08
C ALA A 72 -12.00 33.07 19.86
N VAL A 73 -11.50 33.50 18.71
CA VAL A 73 -11.45 34.93 18.35
C VAL A 73 -12.88 35.49 18.24
N GLY A 74 -13.12 36.65 18.86
CA GLY A 74 -14.44 37.28 18.91
C GLY A 74 -15.38 36.75 19.98
N TYR A 75 -14.86 35.95 20.92
CA TYR A 75 -15.63 35.41 22.04
C TYR A 75 -14.89 35.56 23.38
N VAL A 76 -15.61 35.82 24.44
CA VAL A 76 -15.05 35.87 25.79
C VAL A 76 -14.58 34.49 26.22
N LYS A 77 -13.32 34.39 26.61
CA LYS A 77 -12.75 33.14 27.15
C LYS A 77 -13.57 32.67 28.36
N LYS A 78 -14.03 31.42 28.32
CA LYS A 78 -14.84 30.81 29.36
C LYS A 78 -14.25 29.56 29.92
N THR A 79 -14.14 29.47 31.24
CA THR A 79 -13.71 28.23 31.92
C THR A 79 -14.91 27.58 32.59
N VAL A 80 -15.11 26.30 32.33
CA VAL A 80 -16.21 25.49 32.89
C VAL A 80 -15.61 24.41 33.78
N THR A 81 -16.16 24.28 34.99
CA THR A 81 -15.78 23.21 35.92
C THR A 81 -16.54 21.95 35.55
N ILE A 82 -15.82 20.82 35.42
CA ILE A 82 -16.36 19.50 35.14
C ILE A 82 -16.12 18.55 36.31
N SER A 83 -16.91 17.50 36.38
CA SER A 83 -16.75 16.41 37.35
C SER A 83 -16.37 15.09 36.65
N SER A 84 -15.93 14.11 37.40
CA SER A 84 -15.63 12.76 36.87
C SER A 84 -16.87 12.04 36.26
N SER A 85 -18.07 12.53 36.55
CA SER A 85 -19.33 12.03 36.00
C SER A 85 -19.83 12.79 34.78
N THR A 86 -19.17 13.90 34.40
CA THR A 86 -19.59 14.74 33.26
C THR A 86 -19.41 13.96 31.95
N ARG A 87 -20.49 13.75 31.19
CA ARG A 87 -20.49 13.06 29.90
C ARG A 87 -20.92 13.96 28.75
N ARG A 88 -21.77 14.94 29.04
CA ARG A 88 -22.33 15.85 28.04
C ARG A 88 -22.34 17.29 28.54
N LEU A 89 -21.80 18.19 27.73
CA LEU A 89 -21.72 19.61 28.03
C LEU A 89 -22.48 20.42 26.98
N LYS A 90 -23.29 21.41 27.45
CA LYS A 90 -23.79 22.48 26.59
C LYS A 90 -23.20 23.76 27.11
N VAL A 91 -22.34 24.40 26.34
CA VAL A 91 -21.61 25.57 26.77
C VAL A 91 -22.08 26.79 25.95
N LYS A 92 -22.55 27.80 26.61
CA LYS A 92 -22.88 29.06 25.98
C LYS A 92 -21.75 30.04 26.21
N ILE A 93 -21.25 30.64 25.14
CA ILE A 93 -20.15 31.61 25.15
C ILE A 93 -20.66 32.97 24.74
N GLN A 94 -20.23 34.00 25.44
CA GLN A 94 -20.56 35.38 25.09
C GLN A 94 -19.64 35.89 23.98
N PRO A 95 -20.16 36.64 22.99
CA PRO A 95 -19.33 37.45 22.11
C PRO A 95 -18.46 38.40 22.90
N ASP A 96 -17.22 38.61 22.50
CA ASP A 96 -16.33 39.58 23.14
C ASP A 96 -16.60 40.99 22.56
N ASP A 97 -17.36 41.78 23.29
CA ASP A 97 -17.64 43.19 22.98
C ASP A 97 -16.46 44.07 23.42
N VAL A 98 -15.24 43.81 22.86
CA VAL A 98 -14.16 44.78 23.07
C VAL A 98 -14.51 46.06 22.32
N GLN A 99 -14.92 47.08 23.07
CA GLN A 99 -15.17 48.44 22.61
C GLN A 99 -13.95 48.99 21.86
N LEU A 100 -14.03 49.00 20.54
CA LEU A 100 -13.50 50.09 19.74
C LEU A 100 -14.66 51.07 19.52
N SER A 101 -14.52 52.27 20.10
CA SER A 101 -15.52 53.33 20.08
C SER A 101 -16.02 53.58 18.64
N GLU A 102 -17.35 53.65 18.55
CA GLU A 102 -18.17 54.13 17.45
C GLU A 102 -18.13 53.40 16.12
N VAL A 103 -19.06 52.49 15.96
CA VAL A 103 -20.21 52.45 15.04
C VAL A 103 -20.99 51.19 15.35
N VAL A 104 -22.22 51.33 15.86
CA VAL A 104 -23.16 50.24 16.10
C VAL A 104 -23.63 49.70 14.75
N VAL A 105 -22.99 48.65 14.26
CA VAL A 105 -23.54 47.78 13.25
C VAL A 105 -23.65 46.41 13.90
N LYS A 106 -24.87 45.93 14.11
CA LYS A 106 -25.13 44.53 14.50
C LYS A 106 -24.42 43.62 13.48
N PRO A 107 -23.44 42.76 13.86
CA PRO A 107 -22.81 41.93 12.90
C PRO A 107 -23.77 40.83 12.46
N LYS A 108 -24.24 40.89 11.21
CA LYS A 108 -24.69 39.71 10.46
C LYS A 108 -23.55 38.71 10.50
N LYS A 109 -23.83 37.40 10.67
CA LYS A 109 -22.87 36.31 10.54
C LYS A 109 -21.83 36.66 9.49
N GLN A 110 -20.61 36.97 9.90
CA GLN A 110 -19.53 37.14 8.92
C GLN A 110 -19.17 35.75 8.40
N LYS A 111 -19.70 35.44 7.24
CA LYS A 111 -19.30 34.28 6.45
C LYS A 111 -17.79 34.44 6.23
N TYR A 112 -16.99 33.38 6.52
CA TYR A 112 -15.55 33.41 6.26
C TYR A 112 -15.26 33.97 4.88
N SER A 113 -14.44 34.99 4.81
CA SER A 113 -14.00 35.61 3.57
C SER A 113 -12.49 35.47 3.45
N ARG A 114 -12.01 35.20 2.25
CA ARG A 114 -10.58 35.25 1.93
C ARG A 114 -10.12 36.66 1.56
N LYS A 115 -11.05 37.49 1.12
CA LYS A 115 -10.75 38.89 0.76
C LYS A 115 -10.58 39.71 2.02
N ASN A 116 -9.50 40.48 2.07
CA ASN A 116 -9.13 41.35 3.20
C ASN A 116 -9.03 40.64 4.57
N ASN A 117 -8.60 39.37 4.53
CA ASN A 117 -8.39 38.56 5.74
C ASN A 117 -6.91 38.63 6.15
N PRO A 118 -6.58 39.21 7.31
CA PRO A 118 -5.18 39.33 7.76
C PRO A 118 -4.46 37.99 7.88
N ALA A 119 -5.16 36.93 8.30
CA ALA A 119 -4.57 35.59 8.37
C ALA A 119 -4.18 35.06 6.97
N VAL A 120 -5.02 35.30 5.97
CA VAL A 120 -4.73 34.91 4.60
C VAL A 120 -3.54 35.68 4.03
N GLU A 121 -3.47 36.98 4.28
CA GLU A 121 -2.32 37.82 3.84
C GLU A 121 -1.01 37.39 4.52
N LEU A 122 -1.06 37.06 5.81
CA LEU A 122 0.08 36.50 6.54
C LEU A 122 0.51 35.17 5.91
N MET A 123 -0.44 34.25 5.71
CA MET A 123 -0.12 32.93 5.14
C MET A 123 0.42 33.01 3.70
N LYS A 124 -0.02 33.96 2.89
CA LYS A 124 0.59 34.21 1.57
C LYS A 124 2.09 34.55 1.68
N LYS A 125 2.45 35.37 2.68
CA LYS A 125 3.85 35.73 2.95
C LYS A 125 4.65 34.52 3.44
N VAL A 126 4.06 33.69 4.32
CA VAL A 126 4.68 32.42 4.78
C VAL A 126 4.91 31.47 3.61
N ILE A 127 3.92 31.28 2.74
CA ILE A 127 4.04 30.43 1.54
C ILE A 127 5.13 30.97 0.58
N ALA A 128 5.22 32.28 0.40
CA ALA A 128 6.27 32.88 -0.42
C ALA A 128 7.66 32.70 0.20
N ALA A 129 7.76 32.75 1.53
CA ALA A 129 9.04 32.61 2.25
C ALA A 129 9.49 31.14 2.42
N LYS A 130 8.64 30.14 2.16
CA LYS A 130 8.93 28.72 2.45
C LYS A 130 10.22 28.19 1.79
N LYS A 131 10.59 28.72 0.63
CA LYS A 131 11.83 28.35 -0.06
C LYS A 131 13.09 28.67 0.75
N GLN A 132 13.03 29.67 1.63
CA GLN A 132 14.19 30.05 2.47
C GLN A 132 14.53 28.97 3.52
N SER A 133 13.57 28.13 3.87
CA SER A 133 13.76 26.99 4.79
C SER A 133 14.11 25.67 4.08
N ASP A 134 14.27 25.67 2.76
CA ASP A 134 14.63 24.48 2.00
C ASP A 134 16.15 24.28 2.02
N LEU A 135 16.58 23.27 2.76
CA LEU A 135 18.01 22.89 2.84
C LEU A 135 18.61 22.52 1.48
N ALA A 136 17.79 22.10 0.50
CA ALA A 136 18.25 21.77 -0.84
C ALA A 136 18.74 22.99 -1.66
N GLN A 137 18.61 24.21 -1.13
CA GLN A 137 19.24 25.41 -1.71
C GLN A 137 20.76 25.42 -1.54
N HIS A 138 21.26 24.82 -0.48
CA HIS A 138 22.70 24.69 -0.25
C HIS A 138 23.30 23.67 -1.22
N ASP A 139 24.58 23.89 -1.59
CA ASP A 139 25.29 22.95 -2.45
C ASP A 139 25.57 21.63 -1.76
N PHE A 140 25.79 21.66 -0.46
CA PHE A 140 25.91 20.51 0.42
C PHE A 140 25.18 20.76 1.72
N TYR A 141 24.64 19.70 2.32
CA TYR A 141 24.26 19.67 3.72
C TYR A 141 24.38 18.28 4.30
N GLN A 142 24.57 18.22 5.60
CA GLN A 142 24.46 16.99 6.38
C GLN A 142 23.85 17.28 7.74
N TYR A 143 23.23 16.24 8.32
CA TYR A 143 22.77 16.25 9.70
C TYR A 143 22.64 14.81 10.25
N ASN A 144 22.64 14.67 11.57
CA ASN A 144 22.31 13.42 12.25
C ASN A 144 20.84 13.42 12.66
N LYS A 145 20.13 12.32 12.36
CA LYS A 145 18.74 12.07 12.71
C LYS A 145 18.68 10.90 13.69
N TYR A 146 18.23 11.15 14.90
CA TYR A 146 17.83 10.11 15.85
C TYR A 146 16.32 9.91 15.78
N GLN A 147 15.86 8.69 15.63
CA GLN A 147 14.46 8.35 15.57
C GLN A 147 14.16 7.22 16.56
N LYS A 148 13.13 7.43 17.40
CA LYS A 148 12.58 6.41 18.31
C LYS A 148 11.12 6.17 17.92
N ILE A 149 10.77 4.90 17.67
CA ILE A 149 9.39 4.47 17.38
C ILE A 149 8.97 3.48 18.45
N THR A 150 7.93 3.81 19.20
CA THR A 150 7.35 2.97 20.23
C THR A 150 5.97 2.48 19.80
N LEU A 151 5.74 1.18 19.80
CA LEU A 151 4.43 0.56 19.65
C LEU A 151 3.93 0.16 21.03
N SER A 152 2.70 0.54 21.36
CA SER A 152 2.08 0.24 22.66
C SER A 152 0.65 -0.26 22.47
N PHE A 153 0.16 -1.13 23.35
CA PHE A 153 -1.27 -1.25 23.54
C PHE A 153 -1.80 0.02 24.19
N ASN A 154 -2.93 0.52 23.69
CA ASN A 154 -3.52 1.78 24.12
C ASN A 154 -4.74 1.55 25.01
N ASN A 155 -4.99 2.49 25.94
CA ASN A 155 -6.11 2.46 26.87
C ASN A 155 -6.18 1.15 27.69
N MET A 156 -5.03 0.77 28.27
CA MET A 156 -4.86 -0.45 29.08
C MET A 156 -5.17 -0.13 30.55
N ASP A 157 -6.38 -0.40 30.99
CA ASP A 157 -6.80 -0.26 32.39
C ASP A 157 -6.70 -1.59 33.17
N SER A 158 -6.99 -1.51 34.45
CA SER A 158 -6.96 -2.68 35.33
C SER A 158 -7.94 -3.79 34.91
N THR A 159 -9.03 -3.45 34.25
CA THR A 159 -10.04 -4.38 33.74
C THR A 159 -9.45 -5.20 32.60
N LYS A 160 -8.89 -4.52 31.60
CA LYS A 160 -8.27 -5.14 30.43
C LYS A 160 -7.05 -6.00 30.82
N MET A 161 -6.29 -5.59 31.82
CA MET A 161 -5.17 -6.39 32.35
C MET A 161 -5.61 -7.67 33.07
N ASN A 162 -6.88 -7.80 33.42
CA ASN A 162 -7.45 -9.03 34.02
C ASN A 162 -8.21 -9.90 33.01
N GLU A 163 -8.24 -9.51 31.74
CA GLU A 163 -8.96 -10.19 30.66
C GLU A 163 -8.01 -10.77 29.61
N GLY A 164 -8.53 -11.74 28.82
CA GLY A 164 -7.82 -12.31 27.67
C GLY A 164 -6.45 -12.86 28.01
N ILE A 165 -5.47 -12.58 27.16
CA ILE A 165 -4.09 -13.05 27.31
C ILE A 165 -3.39 -12.40 28.51
N PHE A 166 -3.77 -11.18 28.88
CA PHE A 166 -3.10 -10.41 29.94
C PHE A 166 -3.40 -10.95 31.35
N LYS A 167 -4.52 -11.65 31.52
CA LYS A 167 -4.87 -12.30 32.80
C LYS A 167 -3.76 -13.21 33.34
N ASN A 168 -3.03 -13.84 32.41
CA ASN A 168 -1.95 -14.76 32.76
C ASN A 168 -0.58 -14.06 32.90
N MET A 169 -0.53 -12.72 32.87
CA MET A 169 0.70 -11.93 32.91
C MET A 169 0.63 -10.78 33.92
N PRO A 170 0.43 -11.10 35.24
CA PRO A 170 0.23 -10.06 36.25
C PRO A 170 1.45 -9.12 36.41
N GLN A 171 2.66 -9.58 36.04
CA GLN A 171 3.90 -8.80 36.07
C GLN A 171 3.86 -7.60 35.14
N LEU A 172 3.07 -7.66 34.02
CA LEU A 172 2.94 -6.56 33.06
C LEU A 172 2.20 -5.34 33.62
N LYS A 173 1.49 -5.49 34.75
CA LYS A 173 0.87 -4.34 35.43
C LYS A 173 1.91 -3.29 35.87
N LYS A 174 3.14 -3.71 36.11
CA LYS A 174 4.26 -2.82 36.50
C LYS A 174 4.87 -2.10 35.28
N GLN A 175 4.53 -2.56 34.06
CA GLN A 175 5.00 -1.98 32.79
C GLN A 175 3.99 -0.97 32.19
N LEU A 176 2.86 -0.73 32.89
CA LEU A 176 1.90 0.26 32.47
C LEU A 176 2.46 1.67 32.69
N GLU A 177 2.34 2.49 31.70
CA GLU A 177 2.72 3.91 31.70
C GLU A 177 1.54 4.78 31.29
N VAL A 178 1.61 6.06 31.64
CA VAL A 178 0.66 7.06 31.18
C VAL A 178 1.27 7.85 30.04
N CYS A 179 0.66 7.80 28.88
CA CYS A 179 1.08 8.63 27.74
C CYS A 179 0.88 10.10 28.07
N PRO A 180 1.91 10.96 28.02
CA PRO A 180 1.78 12.37 28.40
C PRO A 180 0.78 13.14 27.54
N GLU A 181 0.68 12.81 26.24
CA GLU A 181 -0.14 13.53 25.27
C GLU A 181 -1.63 13.15 25.34
N THR A 182 -1.91 11.84 25.51
CA THR A 182 -3.29 11.34 25.53
C THR A 182 -3.82 11.09 26.93
N GLN A 183 -2.94 11.08 27.95
CA GLN A 183 -3.23 10.73 29.35
C GLN A 183 -3.87 9.33 29.52
N LYS A 184 -3.77 8.48 28.51
CA LYS A 184 -4.23 7.09 28.54
C LYS A 184 -3.13 6.20 29.10
N GLN A 185 -3.54 5.14 29.81
CA GLN A 185 -2.60 4.10 30.20
C GLN A 185 -2.21 3.28 28.96
N ILE A 186 -0.92 3.12 28.75
CA ILE A 186 -0.35 2.37 27.63
C ILE A 186 0.55 1.25 28.18
N LEU A 187 0.67 0.20 27.38
CA LEU A 187 1.64 -0.88 27.61
C LEU A 187 2.58 -0.93 26.42
N PRO A 188 3.81 -0.40 26.50
CA PRO A 188 4.80 -0.52 25.46
C PRO A 188 5.14 -2.00 25.19
N VAL A 189 5.20 -2.36 23.91
CA VAL A 189 5.43 -3.74 23.46
C VAL A 189 6.57 -3.87 22.45
N SER A 190 6.98 -2.76 21.85
CA SER A 190 8.13 -2.70 20.94
C SER A 190 8.71 -1.30 20.89
N VAL A 191 10.03 -1.22 20.86
CA VAL A 191 10.80 0.02 20.68
C VAL A 191 11.84 -0.20 19.60
N ASN A 192 11.89 0.74 18.67
CA ASN A 192 12.91 0.81 17.63
C ASN A 192 13.63 2.14 17.72
N GLU A 193 14.95 2.09 17.84
CA GLU A 193 15.80 3.27 17.74
C GLU A 193 16.66 3.20 16.48
N THR A 194 16.82 4.30 15.80
CA THR A 194 17.67 4.40 14.59
C THR A 194 18.41 5.72 14.59
N VAL A 195 19.71 5.64 14.32
CA VAL A 195 20.57 6.80 14.11
C VAL A 195 21.01 6.82 12.66
N THR A 196 20.66 7.89 11.96
CA THR A 196 20.93 8.07 10.52
C THR A 196 21.65 9.38 10.28
N GLN A 197 22.74 9.34 9.54
CA GLN A 197 23.35 10.54 8.98
C GLN A 197 22.80 10.77 7.57
N ARG A 198 22.12 11.89 7.35
CA ARG A 198 21.73 12.33 6.02
C ARG A 198 22.80 13.21 5.42
N ILE A 199 23.15 12.94 4.18
CA ILE A 199 24.07 13.73 3.38
C ILE A 199 23.42 14.09 2.05
N TYR A 200 23.64 15.31 1.61
CA TYR A 200 23.10 15.84 0.37
C TYR A 200 24.16 16.59 -0.42
N ARG A 201 24.06 16.50 -1.74
CA ARG A 201 24.82 17.29 -2.71
C ARG A 201 23.88 17.72 -3.84
N LYS A 202 23.95 19.00 -4.23
CA LYS A 202 23.08 19.61 -5.25
C LYS A 202 23.48 19.20 -6.68
N ASP A 203 24.76 19.22 -6.99
CA ASP A 203 25.25 18.91 -8.34
C ASP A 203 26.46 17.95 -8.34
N PRO A 204 26.36 16.80 -9.06
CA PRO A 204 25.12 16.17 -9.49
C PRO A 204 24.26 15.78 -8.28
N LYS A 205 22.95 16.00 -8.38
CA LYS A 205 22.02 15.79 -7.27
C LYS A 205 22.12 14.38 -6.70
N SER A 206 22.43 14.31 -5.41
CA SER A 206 22.52 13.04 -4.68
C SER A 206 22.15 13.24 -3.22
N GLU A 207 21.34 12.37 -2.69
CA GLU A 207 20.93 12.33 -1.28
C GLU A 207 21.09 10.91 -0.77
N LYS A 208 21.71 10.74 0.41
CA LYS A 208 21.93 9.42 1.01
C LYS A 208 21.68 9.44 2.50
N ASP A 209 21.11 8.35 2.98
CA ASP A 209 20.87 8.06 4.40
C ASP A 209 21.84 6.96 4.85
N ILE A 210 22.77 7.30 5.72
CA ILE A 210 23.74 6.36 6.28
C ILE A 210 23.26 5.97 7.67
N ILE A 211 22.76 4.74 7.81
CA ILE A 211 22.33 4.19 9.09
C ILE A 211 23.56 3.79 9.91
N LYS A 212 23.83 4.57 10.95
CA LYS A 212 24.96 4.37 11.86
C LYS A 212 24.66 3.41 13.00
N GLY A 213 23.41 3.38 13.44
CA GLY A 213 22.99 2.51 14.55
C GLY A 213 21.51 2.15 14.46
N MET A 214 21.18 0.92 14.83
CA MET A 214 19.81 0.40 14.96
C MET A 214 19.70 -0.45 16.21
N ASN A 215 18.62 -0.26 16.98
CA ASN A 215 18.26 -1.06 18.13
C ASN A 215 16.78 -1.41 18.07
N ASN A 216 16.47 -2.69 18.03
CA ASN A 216 15.10 -3.20 17.95
C ASN A 216 14.84 -4.08 19.16
N GLN A 217 13.81 -3.77 19.95
CA GLN A 217 13.46 -4.50 21.17
C GLN A 217 11.95 -4.83 21.20
N GLY A 218 11.57 -5.83 21.98
CA GLY A 218 10.19 -6.22 22.19
C GLY A 218 9.66 -7.21 21.17
N VAL A 219 8.38 -7.05 20.73
CA VAL A 219 7.71 -7.98 19.81
C VAL A 219 8.44 -8.12 18.48
N ASN A 220 9.12 -7.09 18.00
CA ASN A 220 9.93 -7.16 16.79
C ASN A 220 11.04 -8.22 16.90
N GLU A 221 11.60 -8.40 18.11
CA GLU A 221 12.60 -9.41 18.38
C GLU A 221 12.04 -10.83 18.32
N LEU A 222 10.81 -11.04 18.84
CA LEU A 222 10.09 -12.32 18.79
C LEU A 222 9.68 -12.70 17.36
N LEU A 223 9.18 -11.72 16.60
CA LEU A 223 8.73 -11.99 15.25
C LEU A 223 9.90 -12.32 14.32
N ASN A 224 11.12 -11.90 14.67
CA ASN A 224 12.33 -12.06 13.85
C ASN A 224 12.09 -11.66 12.37
N THR A 225 10.98 -10.98 12.13
CA THR A 225 10.53 -10.51 10.82
C THR A 225 11.26 -9.24 10.44
N GLY A 226 12.33 -8.93 11.21
CA GLY A 226 13.30 -7.81 11.08
C GLY A 226 12.75 -6.51 10.54
N ASP A 227 11.84 -6.59 9.61
CA ASP A 227 11.43 -5.45 8.82
C ASP A 227 9.93 -5.33 8.56
N ILE A 228 9.07 -6.36 8.78
CA ILE A 228 7.65 -6.21 8.39
C ILE A 228 6.95 -5.18 9.28
N LEU A 229 7.06 -5.31 10.60
CA LEU A 229 6.43 -4.34 11.50
C LEU A 229 7.11 -2.97 11.37
N THR A 230 8.45 -2.95 11.32
CA THR A 230 9.23 -1.72 11.07
C THR A 230 8.92 -1.13 9.70
N THR A 231 8.69 -1.97 8.69
CA THR A 231 8.35 -1.56 7.32
C THR A 231 6.93 -1.01 7.23
N VAL A 232 5.95 -1.71 7.80
CA VAL A 232 4.58 -1.19 7.90
C VAL A 232 4.57 0.12 8.69
N MET A 233 5.38 0.21 9.74
CA MET A 233 5.52 1.43 10.52
C MET A 233 6.23 2.55 9.76
N LYS A 234 7.24 2.26 8.94
CA LYS A 234 7.86 3.27 8.06
C LYS A 234 6.92 3.77 6.98
N ASP A 235 6.10 2.89 6.40
CA ASP A 235 5.06 3.26 5.40
C ASP A 235 3.98 4.14 6.00
N VAL A 236 3.58 3.84 7.22
CA VAL A 236 2.59 4.63 7.97
C VAL A 236 3.20 5.95 8.43
N PHE A 237 4.52 5.98 8.68
CA PHE A 237 5.24 7.12 9.26
C PHE A 237 6.38 7.61 8.37
N THR A 238 6.07 8.02 7.14
CA THR A 238 7.04 8.76 6.31
C THR A 238 7.46 10.07 6.98
N ASP A 239 8.68 10.54 6.68
CA ASP A 239 9.13 11.84 7.18
C ASP A 239 8.15 12.93 6.70
N VAL A 240 7.71 13.78 7.64
CA VAL A 240 6.79 14.88 7.38
C VAL A 240 7.60 16.15 7.23
N ASN A 241 7.39 16.88 6.13
CA ASN A 241 7.91 18.21 5.95
C ASN A 241 6.73 19.16 5.68
N ILE A 242 6.43 20.05 6.62
CA ILE A 242 5.32 21.00 6.47
C ILE A 242 5.47 21.89 5.23
N TYR A 243 6.70 22.16 4.78
CA TYR A 243 6.98 23.00 3.63
C TYR A 243 6.73 22.32 2.27
N ASP A 244 6.54 21.00 2.23
CA ASP A 244 6.12 20.29 1.03
C ASP A 244 4.67 20.67 0.67
N ASP A 245 4.34 20.67 -0.62
CA ASP A 245 2.98 20.95 -1.06
C ASP A 245 2.02 19.81 -0.68
N GLU A 246 2.51 18.57 -0.79
CA GLU A 246 1.79 17.36 -0.41
C GLU A 246 2.62 16.52 0.55
N ILE A 247 2.03 16.19 1.69
CA ILE A 247 2.59 15.30 2.71
C ILE A 247 1.92 13.94 2.56
N ARG A 248 2.71 12.92 2.21
CA ARG A 248 2.17 11.57 2.03
C ARG A 248 2.14 10.84 3.37
N LEU A 249 0.94 10.54 3.84
CA LEU A 249 0.70 9.79 5.07
C LEU A 249 -0.35 8.70 4.82
N LEU A 250 -0.11 7.47 5.33
CA LEU A 250 -1.09 6.38 5.24
C LEU A 250 -1.53 6.12 3.78
N GLN A 251 -0.61 6.29 2.83
CA GLN A 251 -0.85 6.18 1.38
C GLN A 251 -1.73 7.29 0.76
N TYR A 252 -2.14 8.31 1.54
CA TYR A 252 -2.92 9.45 1.07
C TYR A 252 -2.06 10.71 0.96
N PRO A 253 -2.29 11.54 -0.08
CA PRO A 253 -1.66 12.86 -0.21
C PRO A 253 -2.42 13.89 0.62
N PHE A 254 -1.84 14.34 1.71
CA PHE A 254 -2.38 15.44 2.53
C PHE A 254 -1.82 16.75 2.05
N ASN A 255 -2.68 17.73 1.77
CA ASN A 255 -2.23 19.08 1.47
C ASN A 255 -1.64 19.73 2.73
N SER A 256 -0.45 20.30 2.60
CA SER A 256 0.15 21.09 3.68
C SER A 256 -0.58 22.42 3.87
N PRO A 257 -0.72 22.93 5.11
CA PRO A 257 -1.27 24.26 5.36
C PRO A 257 -0.43 25.40 4.78
N VAL A 258 0.83 25.14 4.42
CA VAL A 258 1.72 26.11 3.73
C VAL A 258 2.01 25.71 2.28
N SER A 259 1.18 24.83 1.71
CA SER A 259 1.26 24.48 0.28
C SER A 259 0.89 25.66 -0.62
N ASN A 260 1.32 25.60 -1.87
CA ASN A 260 0.94 26.58 -2.89
C ASN A 260 -0.60 26.63 -3.09
N ALA A 261 -1.28 25.49 -2.91
CA ALA A 261 -2.73 25.37 -2.94
C ALA A 261 -3.41 25.76 -1.62
N GLY A 262 -2.63 25.98 -0.54
CA GLY A 262 -3.11 26.12 0.81
C GLY A 262 -4.17 27.20 1.00
N ILE A 263 -4.00 28.37 0.37
CA ILE A 263 -4.98 29.47 0.43
C ILE A 263 -6.35 29.06 -0.12
N GLY A 264 -6.36 28.23 -1.14
CA GLY A 264 -7.59 27.65 -1.73
C GLY A 264 -8.19 26.53 -0.89
N PHE A 265 -7.34 25.78 -0.21
CA PHE A 265 -7.69 24.54 0.48
C PHE A 265 -8.13 24.76 1.92
N TYR A 266 -7.53 25.72 2.64
CA TYR A 266 -7.75 25.99 4.06
C TYR A 266 -8.49 27.29 4.34
N LYS A 267 -9.08 27.37 5.53
CA LYS A 267 -9.49 28.60 6.23
C LYS A 267 -8.45 28.89 7.30
N TYR A 268 -7.99 30.12 7.39
CA TYR A 268 -6.98 30.58 8.35
C TYR A 268 -7.52 31.64 9.27
N TYR A 269 -7.14 31.56 10.54
CA TYR A 269 -7.57 32.46 11.59
C TYR A 269 -6.36 32.84 12.46
N ILE A 270 -6.05 34.15 12.60
CA ILE A 270 -5.09 34.59 13.61
C ILE A 270 -5.78 34.46 14.97
N MET A 271 -5.15 33.73 15.87
CA MET A 271 -5.68 33.48 17.22
C MET A 271 -5.11 34.46 18.24
N ASP A 272 -3.78 34.60 18.30
CA ASP A 272 -3.08 35.44 19.25
C ASP A 272 -1.63 35.69 18.80
N THR A 273 -0.94 36.57 19.53
CA THR A 273 0.52 36.71 19.44
C THR A 273 1.11 36.38 20.81
N LEU A 274 1.89 35.32 20.88
CA LEU A 274 2.36 34.77 22.16
C LEU A 274 3.86 34.42 22.10
N MET A 275 4.46 34.17 23.24
CA MET A 275 5.84 33.70 23.33
C MET A 275 5.88 32.19 23.25
N VAL A 276 6.63 31.64 22.30
CA VAL A 276 6.90 30.21 22.14
C VAL A 276 8.40 30.01 22.26
N ASP A 277 8.86 29.29 23.29
CA ASP A 277 10.29 29.03 23.54
C ASP A 277 11.16 30.29 23.39
N ASN A 278 10.79 31.39 24.10
CA ASN A 278 11.44 32.70 24.08
C ASN A 278 11.37 33.46 22.74
N ALA A 279 10.63 33.00 21.75
CA ALA A 279 10.39 33.69 20.50
C ALA A 279 8.96 34.23 20.43
N ARG A 280 8.80 35.49 20.00
CA ARG A 280 7.48 36.08 19.77
C ARG A 280 6.90 35.52 18.47
N CYS A 281 5.74 34.87 18.56
CA CYS A 281 5.10 34.19 17.44
C CYS A 281 3.62 34.60 17.29
N ILE A 282 3.15 34.63 16.06
CA ILE A 282 1.73 34.77 15.72
C ILE A 282 1.16 33.35 15.57
N ASP A 283 0.15 33.04 16.39
CA ASP A 283 -0.59 31.79 16.30
C ASP A 283 -1.65 31.89 15.19
N VAL A 284 -1.55 31.04 14.17
CA VAL A 284 -2.52 30.90 13.10
C VAL A 284 -3.15 29.52 13.15
N SER A 285 -4.44 29.47 13.50
CA SER A 285 -5.23 28.25 13.38
C SER A 285 -5.70 28.04 11.95
N PHE A 286 -5.75 26.78 11.51
CA PHE A 286 -6.22 26.43 10.17
C PHE A 286 -7.06 25.16 10.17
N VAL A 287 -8.04 25.11 9.25
CA VAL A 287 -8.91 23.95 9.03
C VAL A 287 -9.21 23.80 7.54
N PRO A 288 -9.38 22.57 7.00
CA PRO A 288 -9.78 22.38 5.61
C PRO A 288 -11.13 23.02 5.30
N ASN A 289 -11.32 23.56 4.11
CA ASN A 289 -12.62 24.05 3.65
C ASN A 289 -13.68 22.97 3.65
N ASN A 290 -13.28 21.77 3.27
CA ASN A 290 -14.10 20.57 3.30
C ASN A 290 -13.43 19.55 4.23
N SER A 291 -14.10 19.20 5.30
CA SER A 291 -13.57 18.28 6.33
C SER A 291 -13.38 16.83 5.88
N GLN A 292 -13.82 16.47 4.66
CA GLN A 292 -13.60 15.17 4.05
C GLN A 292 -12.35 15.13 3.15
N ASP A 293 -11.75 16.29 2.86
CA ASP A 293 -10.52 16.35 2.08
C ASP A 293 -9.32 15.90 2.93
N PHE A 294 -8.30 15.33 2.27
CA PHE A 294 -7.05 14.97 2.92
C PHE A 294 -6.25 16.23 3.25
N GLY A 295 -6.51 16.77 4.41
CA GLY A 295 -5.87 17.95 4.93
C GLY A 295 -5.83 17.90 6.45
N PHE A 296 -4.99 18.74 7.03
CA PHE A 296 -4.84 18.85 8.48
C PHE A 296 -5.73 19.94 9.07
N SER A 297 -6.02 19.84 10.34
CA SER A 297 -6.44 20.95 11.18
C SER A 297 -5.37 21.18 12.23
N GLY A 298 -5.23 22.41 12.71
CA GLY A 298 -4.22 22.68 13.75
C GLY A 298 -3.78 24.13 13.82
N HIS A 299 -2.53 24.32 14.25
CA HIS A 299 -1.92 25.61 14.51
C HIS A 299 -0.53 25.70 13.86
N VAL A 300 -0.22 26.89 13.34
CA VAL A 300 1.12 27.25 12.89
C VAL A 300 1.57 28.50 13.63
N TYR A 301 2.67 28.37 14.36
CA TYR A 301 3.26 29.49 15.11
C TYR A 301 4.35 30.13 14.24
N ILE A 302 4.09 31.33 13.75
CA ILE A 302 4.93 32.06 12.81
C ILE A 302 5.73 33.11 13.59
N PHE A 303 7.04 33.19 13.37
CA PHE A 303 7.85 34.25 13.98
C PHE A 303 7.28 35.62 13.66
N ALA A 304 7.09 36.45 14.71
CA ALA A 304 6.58 37.79 14.57
C ALA A 304 7.71 38.78 14.16
N ASP A 305 8.53 38.34 13.22
CA ASP A 305 9.58 39.10 12.55
C ASP A 305 9.28 39.17 11.03
N SER A 306 10.10 39.81 10.27
CA SER A 306 9.91 39.94 8.82
C SER A 306 10.29 38.69 8.03
N SER A 307 10.67 37.59 8.69
CA SER A 307 11.09 36.35 8.03
C SER A 307 9.90 35.50 7.58
N TYR A 308 8.73 35.63 8.23
CA TYR A 308 7.53 34.84 7.97
C TYR A 308 7.75 33.32 8.04
N GLN A 309 8.72 32.86 8.82
CA GLN A 309 9.04 31.45 8.97
C GLN A 309 8.36 30.83 10.18
N ILE A 310 8.23 29.51 10.17
CA ILE A 310 7.53 28.74 11.20
C ILE A 310 8.50 28.43 12.34
N LYS A 311 8.09 28.71 13.59
CA LYS A 311 8.76 28.27 14.82
C LYS A 311 8.28 26.89 15.25
N LYS A 312 6.97 26.65 15.15
CA LYS A 312 6.33 25.42 15.62
C LYS A 312 5.05 25.17 14.84
N CYS A 313 4.72 23.94 14.58
CA CYS A 313 3.41 23.60 14.06
C CYS A 313 2.81 22.37 14.73
N TYR A 314 1.51 22.38 14.85
CA TYR A 314 0.69 21.28 15.34
C TYR A 314 -0.30 20.90 14.26
N LEU A 315 -0.17 19.67 13.75
CA LEU A 315 -0.99 19.11 12.69
C LEU A 315 -1.83 17.97 13.26
N ASN A 316 -3.13 17.99 13.03
CA ASN A 316 -4.05 16.96 13.46
C ASN A 316 -4.89 16.49 12.26
N ILE A 317 -5.09 15.19 12.10
CA ILE A 317 -5.98 14.66 11.08
C ILE A 317 -7.41 14.74 11.59
N PRO A 318 -8.32 15.46 10.89
CA PRO A 318 -9.72 15.53 11.29
C PRO A 318 -10.38 14.15 11.27
N LYS A 319 -11.14 13.79 12.31
CA LYS A 319 -11.91 12.53 12.35
C LYS A 319 -12.86 12.34 11.15
N LYS A 320 -13.26 13.42 10.49
CA LYS A 320 -14.16 13.40 9.32
C LYS A 320 -13.46 13.03 8.01
N SER A 321 -12.13 13.02 7.96
CA SER A 321 -11.38 12.52 6.79
C SER A 321 -11.48 11.00 6.61
N ASP A 322 -12.02 10.31 7.63
CA ASP A 322 -12.48 8.92 7.61
C ASP A 322 -11.43 7.91 7.12
N ILE A 323 -10.20 8.05 7.63
CA ILE A 323 -9.11 7.10 7.37
C ILE A 323 -9.35 5.85 8.20
N ASN A 324 -9.27 4.69 7.56
CA ASN A 324 -9.48 3.41 8.25
C ASN A 324 -8.42 3.18 9.33
N PHE A 325 -8.83 2.53 10.39
CA PHE A 325 -7.98 2.12 11.52
C PHE A 325 -7.39 3.27 12.33
N VAL A 326 -7.44 4.51 11.89
CA VAL A 326 -6.90 5.68 12.59
C VAL A 326 -8.01 6.34 13.41
N ASP A 327 -7.87 6.31 14.74
CA ASP A 327 -8.79 7.00 15.65
C ASP A 327 -8.31 8.45 15.92
N ASN A 328 -6.98 8.64 15.97
CA ASN A 328 -6.36 9.94 16.18
C ASN A 328 -4.95 9.94 15.57
N MET A 329 -4.55 11.08 15.02
CA MET A 329 -3.19 11.29 14.55
C MET A 329 -2.79 12.75 14.75
N GLN A 330 -1.66 12.93 15.42
CA GLN A 330 -1.12 14.24 15.79
C GLN A 330 0.36 14.30 15.40
N ILE A 331 0.78 15.45 14.87
CA ILE A 331 2.17 15.73 14.53
C ILE A 331 2.55 17.07 15.11
N LEU A 332 3.62 17.10 15.87
CA LEU A 332 4.20 18.31 16.43
C LEU A 332 5.60 18.49 15.84
N GLN A 333 5.82 19.61 15.17
CA GLN A 333 7.14 19.95 14.62
C GLN A 333 7.67 21.25 15.24
N GLU A 334 8.96 21.26 15.56
CA GLU A 334 9.67 22.40 16.14
C GLU A 334 10.87 22.75 15.30
N PHE A 335 11.03 24.05 15.04
CA PHE A 335 12.10 24.61 14.22
C PHE A 335 12.97 25.56 15.04
N GLU A 336 14.26 25.53 14.79
CA GLU A 336 15.21 26.42 15.44
C GLU A 336 16.06 27.15 14.41
N THR A 337 16.59 28.30 14.81
CA THR A 337 17.54 29.06 14.02
C THR A 337 18.95 28.67 14.44
N LEU A 338 19.73 28.13 13.50
CA LEU A 338 21.12 27.81 13.74
C LEU A 338 21.96 29.08 13.91
N PRO A 339 23.16 29.00 14.53
CA PRO A 339 24.08 30.13 14.62
C PRO A 339 24.48 30.72 13.26
N SER A 340 24.44 29.91 12.19
CA SER A 340 24.67 30.30 10.80
C SER A 340 23.49 31.04 10.14
N GLY A 341 22.34 31.11 10.82
CA GLY A 341 21.16 31.84 10.38
C GLY A 341 20.07 30.97 9.71
N GLU A 342 20.35 29.74 9.34
CA GLU A 342 19.39 28.83 8.75
C GLU A 342 18.38 28.39 9.82
N ARG A 343 17.11 28.20 9.38
CA ARG A 343 16.04 27.64 10.21
C ARG A 343 15.78 26.22 9.80
N VAL A 344 15.99 25.31 10.73
CA VAL A 344 15.93 23.87 10.51
C VAL A 344 14.93 23.20 11.42
N LEU A 345 14.35 22.09 10.96
CA LEU A 345 13.55 21.20 11.79
C LEU A 345 14.46 20.49 12.80
N VAL A 346 14.17 20.64 14.09
CA VAL A 346 14.96 20.01 15.18
C VAL A 346 14.19 18.90 15.87
N SER A 347 12.84 18.91 15.79
CA SER A 347 12.00 17.92 16.44
C SER A 347 10.74 17.64 15.61
N ASP A 348 10.44 16.35 15.43
CA ASP A 348 9.19 15.85 14.87
C ASP A 348 8.67 14.75 15.80
N ASP A 349 7.51 14.99 16.42
CA ASP A 349 6.83 14.04 17.30
C ASP A 349 5.47 13.69 16.70
N MET A 350 5.32 12.46 16.26
CA MET A 350 4.10 11.94 15.65
C MET A 350 3.49 10.86 16.53
N LEU A 351 2.23 11.02 16.87
CA LEU A 351 1.46 10.07 17.64
C LEU A 351 0.25 9.63 16.83
N VAL A 352 0.05 8.31 16.70
CA VAL A 352 -1.08 7.71 16.00
C VAL A 352 -1.76 6.69 16.88
N GLU A 353 -3.06 6.82 17.05
CA GLU A 353 -3.90 5.83 17.71
C GLU A 353 -4.61 4.97 16.66
N LEU A 354 -4.38 3.66 16.71
CA LEU A 354 -4.88 2.69 15.75
C LEU A 354 -5.89 1.75 16.40
N LYS A 355 -7.02 1.52 15.72
CA LYS A 355 -8.05 0.57 16.12
C LYS A 355 -8.41 -0.34 14.96
N VAL A 356 -7.90 -1.58 14.98
CA VAL A 356 -8.13 -2.54 13.91
C VAL A 356 -9.55 -3.08 13.94
N ALA A 357 -10.03 -3.53 15.10
CA ALA A 357 -11.37 -4.06 15.29
C ALA A 357 -11.92 -3.70 16.69
N ASN A 358 -13.23 -3.68 16.84
CA ASN A 358 -13.86 -3.31 18.11
C ASN A 358 -13.61 -4.33 19.25
N PHE A 359 -13.34 -5.58 18.92
CA PHE A 359 -13.03 -6.66 19.89
C PHE A 359 -11.53 -6.76 20.21
N MET A 360 -10.68 -5.99 19.54
CA MET A 360 -9.24 -5.96 19.78
C MET A 360 -8.86 -4.71 20.57
N ASN A 361 -7.82 -4.82 21.38
CA ASN A 361 -7.22 -3.65 22.01
C ASN A 361 -6.71 -2.69 20.94
N SER A 362 -6.87 -1.40 21.16
CA SER A 362 -6.30 -0.36 20.33
C SER A 362 -4.79 -0.29 20.53
N PHE A 363 -4.10 0.16 19.49
CA PHE A 363 -2.66 0.40 19.51
C PHE A 363 -2.37 1.89 19.48
N GLN A 364 -1.25 2.26 20.05
CA GLN A 364 -0.66 3.57 19.90
C GLN A 364 0.73 3.41 19.33
N VAL A 365 1.04 4.17 18.30
CA VAL A 365 2.39 4.27 17.77
C VAL A 365 2.85 5.69 17.94
N ARG A 366 4.01 5.89 18.57
CA ARG A 366 4.65 7.18 18.71
C ARG A 366 6.00 7.15 18.03
N ARG A 367 6.26 8.12 17.17
CA ARG A 367 7.55 8.35 16.54
C ARG A 367 8.08 9.70 17.00
N ILE A 368 9.22 9.71 17.66
CA ILE A 368 9.95 10.92 18.01
C ILE A 368 11.21 10.94 17.17
N THR A 369 11.40 12.01 16.41
CA THR A 369 12.59 12.25 15.60
C THR A 369 13.26 13.54 16.06
N LYS A 370 14.54 13.46 16.33
CA LYS A 370 15.37 14.63 16.68
C LYS A 370 16.49 14.77 15.65
N TYR A 371 16.76 16.01 15.29
CA TYR A 371 17.77 16.36 14.28
C TYR A 371 18.84 17.24 14.92
N LYS A 372 20.10 16.92 14.66
CA LYS A 372 21.25 17.69 15.19
C LYS A 372 22.44 17.65 14.25
N ASP A 373 23.49 18.40 14.61
CA ASP A 373 24.78 18.41 13.92
C ASP A 373 24.66 18.84 12.45
N PHE A 374 23.85 19.88 12.19
CA PHE A 374 23.73 20.45 10.86
C PHE A 374 25.05 21.09 10.41
N ALA A 375 25.48 20.74 9.20
CA ALA A 375 26.65 21.36 8.56
C ALA A 375 26.41 21.52 7.05
N PHE A 376 26.99 22.56 6.46
CA PHE A 376 26.76 22.95 5.07
C PHE A 376 28.08 22.97 4.27
N ASP A 377 29.14 22.45 4.85
CA ASP A 377 30.44 22.35 4.21
C ASP A 377 30.47 21.31 3.10
N GLU A 378 31.47 21.45 2.19
CA GLU A 378 31.69 20.48 1.10
C GLU A 378 31.95 19.07 1.67
N LEU A 379 31.19 18.09 1.18
CA LEU A 379 31.29 16.71 1.62
C LEU A 379 32.22 15.88 0.70
N PRO A 380 32.97 14.90 1.25
CA PRO A 380 33.86 14.05 0.48
C PRO A 380 33.11 13.32 -0.62
N LYS A 381 33.59 13.39 -1.86
CA LYS A 381 32.98 12.71 -3.04
C LYS A 381 32.84 11.20 -2.87
N GLN A 382 33.68 10.59 -2.04
CA GLN A 382 33.64 9.14 -1.76
C GLN A 382 32.34 8.71 -1.07
N LEU A 383 31.72 9.56 -0.23
CA LEU A 383 30.45 9.27 0.45
C LEU A 383 29.31 9.05 -0.54
N PHE A 384 29.32 9.78 -1.66
CA PHE A 384 28.30 9.70 -2.69
C PHE A 384 28.51 8.56 -3.70
N LYS A 385 29.70 7.91 -3.70
CA LYS A 385 29.99 6.75 -4.57
C LYS A 385 29.37 5.45 -4.08
N ARG A 386 28.94 5.38 -2.82
CA ARG A 386 28.27 4.20 -2.27
C ARG A 386 26.94 4.00 -3.01
N LYS A 387 26.63 2.74 -3.36
CA LYS A 387 25.38 2.39 -4.07
C LYS A 387 24.21 2.37 -3.09
N GLY A 388 23.04 2.80 -3.56
CA GLY A 388 21.81 2.88 -2.76
C GLY A 388 21.59 4.26 -2.13
N ARG A 389 20.34 4.62 -1.92
CA ARG A 389 19.94 5.83 -1.18
C ARG A 389 20.12 5.62 0.32
N GLU A 390 19.72 4.47 0.82
CA GLU A 390 19.90 4.03 2.22
C GLU A 390 21.09 3.07 2.30
N ILE A 391 22.03 3.36 3.17
CA ILE A 391 23.28 2.62 3.35
C ILE A 391 23.39 2.26 4.82
N LYS A 392 23.34 0.97 5.13
CA LYS A 392 23.53 0.48 6.50
C LYS A 392 24.99 0.18 6.75
N GLU A 393 25.55 0.68 7.86
CA GLU A 393 26.89 0.30 8.32
C GLU A 393 26.90 -1.15 8.81
N ALA A 394 27.99 -1.85 8.60
CA ALA A 394 28.10 -3.29 8.90
C ALA A 394 27.86 -3.62 10.37
N ASP A 395 28.20 -2.71 11.27
CA ASP A 395 28.06 -2.81 12.73
C ASP A 395 26.85 -2.05 13.29
N ALA A 396 25.96 -1.53 12.44
CA ALA A 396 24.83 -0.71 12.87
C ALA A 396 23.90 -1.38 13.90
N MET A 397 23.79 -2.71 13.87
CA MET A 397 22.99 -3.49 14.82
C MET A 397 23.79 -3.98 16.06
N MET A 398 25.09 -3.72 16.11
CA MET A 398 25.99 -4.19 17.16
C MET A 398 26.61 -3.03 17.96
N ARG A 399 25.94 -1.87 17.96
CA ARG A 399 26.41 -0.68 18.68
C ARG A 399 26.32 -0.88 20.18
N ASP A 400 27.36 -0.46 20.88
CA ASP A 400 27.49 -0.54 22.34
C ASP A 400 26.77 0.61 23.07
N ASP A 401 26.74 0.56 24.38
CA ASP A 401 26.13 1.57 25.22
C ASP A 401 26.78 2.95 25.07
N SER A 402 28.07 3.01 24.70
CA SER A 402 28.77 4.28 24.51
C SER A 402 28.23 5.05 23.30
N PHE A 403 27.98 4.32 22.20
CA PHE A 403 27.33 4.87 21.01
C PHE A 403 25.93 5.42 21.35
N TRP A 404 25.11 4.64 22.06
CA TRP A 404 23.76 5.08 22.41
C TRP A 404 23.76 6.27 23.38
N LYS A 405 24.71 6.39 24.29
CA LYS A 405 24.87 7.57 25.16
C LYS A 405 25.18 8.85 24.36
N GLU A 406 25.94 8.74 23.28
CA GLU A 406 26.28 9.86 22.41
C GLU A 406 25.13 10.30 21.50
N TYR A 407 24.42 9.32 20.91
CA TYR A 407 23.46 9.59 19.86
C TYR A 407 22.01 9.62 20.33
N ARG A 408 21.65 8.98 21.45
CA ARG A 408 20.28 8.97 21.99
C ARG A 408 19.86 10.36 22.44
N GLN A 409 18.82 10.91 21.80
CA GLN A 409 18.29 12.22 22.11
C GLN A 409 17.04 12.17 22.99
N VAL A 410 16.41 11.01 23.13
CA VAL A 410 15.23 10.78 23.97
C VAL A 410 15.48 9.53 24.77
N GLU A 411 15.51 9.67 26.09
CA GLU A 411 15.71 8.53 26.99
C GLU A 411 14.57 7.50 26.83
N LEU A 412 14.91 6.26 27.08
CA LEU A 412 13.91 5.20 27.16
C LEU A 412 13.15 5.35 28.48
N SER A 413 11.85 5.18 28.46
CA SER A 413 11.06 5.02 29.68
C SER A 413 11.46 3.72 30.38
N LYS A 414 11.03 3.56 31.63
CA LYS A 414 11.33 2.32 32.37
C LYS A 414 10.79 1.09 31.65
N SER A 415 9.58 1.15 31.12
CA SER A 415 8.95 0.02 30.42
C SER A 415 9.56 -0.20 29.05
N GLU A 416 10.03 0.84 28.39
CA GLU A 416 10.78 0.73 27.13
C GLU A 416 12.17 0.10 27.37
N GLY A 417 12.82 0.38 28.50
CA GLY A 417 14.09 -0.25 28.88
C GLY A 417 13.95 -1.70 29.31
N ASP A 418 12.79 -2.07 29.89
CA ASP A 418 12.51 -3.41 30.44
C ASP A 418 11.67 -4.29 29.45
N MET A 419 11.80 -4.10 28.13
CA MET A 419 11.04 -4.86 27.10
C MET A 419 11.18 -6.37 27.22
N ASP A 420 12.29 -6.86 27.74
CA ASP A 420 12.53 -8.27 28.00
C ASP A 420 11.45 -8.90 28.89
N VAL A 421 10.88 -8.15 29.84
CA VAL A 421 9.83 -8.64 30.74
C VAL A 421 8.60 -9.01 29.94
N PHE A 422 8.22 -8.18 28.96
CA PHE A 422 7.08 -8.44 28.06
C PHE A 422 7.34 -9.68 27.19
N VAL A 423 8.50 -9.74 26.53
CA VAL A 423 8.91 -10.87 25.67
C VAL A 423 8.93 -12.19 26.44
N LYS A 424 9.56 -12.23 27.61
CA LYS A 424 9.60 -13.40 28.48
C LYS A 424 8.20 -13.83 28.94
N SER A 425 7.34 -12.87 29.22
CA SER A 425 5.95 -13.15 29.64
C SER A 425 5.14 -13.82 28.51
N LEU A 426 5.31 -13.37 27.27
CA LEU A 426 4.66 -14.00 26.10
C LEU A 426 5.18 -15.43 25.89
N GLN A 427 6.47 -15.67 26.01
CA GLN A 427 7.08 -16.98 25.81
C GLN A 427 6.63 -18.02 26.85
N GLN A 428 6.22 -17.59 28.05
CA GLN A 428 5.68 -18.47 29.10
C GLN A 428 4.26 -18.97 28.83
N ILE A 429 3.53 -18.37 27.89
CA ILE A 429 2.18 -18.82 27.54
C ILE A 429 2.25 -20.16 26.83
N LYS A 430 1.55 -21.17 27.38
CA LYS A 430 1.46 -22.49 26.77
C LYS A 430 0.87 -22.40 25.35
N GLY A 431 1.62 -22.89 24.35
CA GLY A 431 1.17 -22.88 22.96
C GLY A 431 1.49 -21.59 22.19
N PHE A 432 1.99 -20.55 22.81
CA PHE A 432 2.32 -19.27 22.17
C PHE A 432 3.26 -19.44 20.96
N LYS A 433 4.26 -20.30 21.08
CA LYS A 433 5.19 -20.55 19.97
C LYS A 433 4.49 -21.09 18.71
N TYR A 434 3.44 -21.89 18.84
CA TYR A 434 2.66 -22.41 17.69
C TYR A 434 1.81 -21.31 17.06
N VAL A 435 1.20 -20.45 17.90
CA VAL A 435 0.46 -19.28 17.41
C VAL A 435 1.40 -18.33 16.65
N LEU A 436 2.58 -18.07 17.20
CA LEU A 436 3.59 -17.24 16.57
C LEU A 436 4.06 -17.84 15.23
N PHE A 437 4.31 -19.15 15.20
CA PHE A 437 4.67 -19.87 13.98
C PHE A 437 3.59 -19.74 12.89
N CYS A 438 2.32 -20.00 13.25
CA CYS A 438 1.20 -19.87 12.31
C CYS A 438 1.04 -18.42 11.83
N LEU A 439 1.19 -17.44 12.71
CA LEU A 439 1.10 -16.03 12.37
C LEU A 439 2.22 -15.60 11.41
N LYS A 440 3.46 -16.02 11.66
CA LYS A 440 4.59 -15.80 10.75
C LYS A 440 4.34 -16.43 9.38
N ALA A 441 3.95 -17.70 9.35
CA ALA A 441 3.65 -18.41 8.10
C ALA A 441 2.52 -17.74 7.31
N LEU A 442 1.51 -17.19 7.99
CA LEU A 442 0.41 -16.47 7.36
C LEU A 442 0.85 -15.12 6.78
N ILE A 443 1.62 -14.33 7.54
CA ILE A 443 2.04 -12.97 7.15
C ILE A 443 3.13 -13.02 6.09
N GLU A 444 4.16 -13.83 6.31
CA GLU A 444 5.33 -13.91 5.40
C GLU A 444 5.08 -14.85 4.23
N ASN A 445 4.11 -15.75 4.35
CA ASN A 445 3.85 -16.84 3.39
C ASN A 445 5.04 -17.82 3.25
N PHE A 446 5.99 -17.75 4.17
CA PHE A 446 7.17 -18.61 4.26
C PHE A 446 7.44 -19.01 5.70
N VAL A 447 8.07 -20.17 5.88
CA VAL A 447 8.54 -20.69 7.17
C VAL A 447 10.07 -20.67 7.17
N GLU A 448 10.64 -19.87 8.06
CA GLU A 448 12.08 -19.86 8.29
C GLU A 448 12.50 -21.15 9.01
N THR A 449 13.61 -21.76 8.59
CA THR A 449 14.17 -22.97 9.26
C THR A 449 15.16 -22.63 10.36
N GLY A 450 15.48 -21.35 10.54
CA GLY A 450 16.40 -20.84 11.55
C GLY A 450 15.72 -20.18 12.74
N ASP A 451 16.53 -19.73 13.68
CA ASP A 451 16.16 -18.96 14.85
C ASP A 451 17.06 -17.71 14.99
N LYS A 452 17.04 -17.05 16.16
CA LYS A 452 17.83 -15.84 16.42
C LYS A 452 19.34 -16.12 16.43
N ASP A 453 19.75 -17.26 16.98
CA ASP A 453 21.16 -17.63 17.14
C ASP A 453 21.71 -18.28 15.86
N HIS A 454 20.84 -18.94 15.10
CA HIS A 454 21.13 -19.60 13.83
C HIS A 454 20.22 -19.07 12.73
N PRO A 455 20.56 -17.96 12.08
CA PRO A 455 19.71 -17.34 11.04
C PRO A 455 19.36 -18.32 9.93
N SER A 456 18.11 -18.24 9.45
CA SER A 456 17.57 -19.14 8.42
C SER A 456 18.42 -19.12 7.17
N LYS A 457 18.93 -20.27 6.78
CA LYS A 457 19.67 -20.50 5.51
C LYS A 457 18.73 -20.93 4.38
N ILE A 458 17.58 -21.52 4.74
CA ILE A 458 16.56 -22.01 3.83
C ILE A 458 15.20 -21.62 4.36
N ASP A 459 14.36 -20.99 3.54
CA ASP A 459 12.96 -20.71 3.84
C ASP A 459 12.07 -21.68 3.08
N ILE A 460 11.08 -22.28 3.76
CA ILE A 460 10.09 -23.21 3.17
C ILE A 460 8.86 -22.40 2.79
N GLY A 461 8.40 -22.54 1.58
CA GLY A 461 7.24 -21.83 1.05
C GLY A 461 7.37 -21.47 -0.43
N PRO A 462 6.36 -20.78 -1.00
CA PRO A 462 5.22 -20.10 -0.36
C PRO A 462 4.18 -21.07 0.21
N CYS A 463 3.65 -20.78 1.41
CA CYS A 463 2.71 -21.68 2.12
C CYS A 463 1.35 -21.79 1.41
N ASN A 464 0.89 -20.71 0.77
CA ASN A 464 -0.37 -20.67 0.03
C ASN A 464 -0.36 -21.48 -1.28
N THR A 465 0.77 -22.10 -1.64
CA THR A 465 0.92 -22.93 -2.85
C THR A 465 0.96 -24.43 -2.54
N ILE A 466 0.90 -24.80 -1.26
CA ILE A 466 1.08 -26.21 -0.84
C ILE A 466 -0.05 -27.09 -1.37
N ILE A 467 -1.29 -26.61 -1.32
CA ILE A 467 -2.48 -27.36 -1.74
C ILE A 467 -3.22 -26.54 -2.79
N THR A 468 -3.39 -27.09 -3.98
CA THR A 468 -4.10 -26.45 -5.09
C THR A 468 -4.84 -27.48 -5.91
N GLN A 469 -5.60 -27.01 -6.91
CA GLN A 469 -6.30 -27.89 -7.85
C GLN A 469 -6.36 -27.28 -9.25
N ASN A 470 -6.35 -28.14 -10.26
CA ASN A 470 -6.65 -27.79 -11.65
C ASN A 470 -7.25 -29.00 -12.40
N SER A 471 -7.66 -28.79 -13.67
CA SER A 471 -8.35 -29.83 -14.45
C SER A 471 -7.47 -31.04 -14.75
N VAL A 472 -6.15 -30.88 -14.86
CA VAL A 472 -5.20 -31.96 -15.20
C VAL A 472 -4.71 -32.68 -13.95
N ASP A 473 -4.20 -31.95 -12.97
CA ASP A 473 -3.66 -32.51 -11.73
C ASP A 473 -4.74 -33.08 -10.81
N GLY A 474 -5.97 -32.57 -10.91
CA GLY A 474 -6.98 -32.75 -9.86
C GLY A 474 -6.49 -32.05 -8.58
N LEU A 475 -6.42 -32.76 -7.47
CA LEU A 475 -5.71 -32.31 -6.29
C LEU A 475 -4.20 -32.30 -6.59
N ARG A 476 -3.54 -31.23 -6.17
CA ARG A 476 -2.09 -31.03 -6.32
C ARG A 476 -1.47 -30.68 -4.98
N LEU A 477 -0.41 -31.39 -4.61
CA LEU A 477 0.43 -31.07 -3.45
C LEU A 477 1.80 -30.58 -3.93
N ARG A 478 2.27 -29.47 -3.37
CA ARG A 478 3.54 -28.84 -3.73
C ARG A 478 4.38 -28.59 -2.47
N ALA A 479 5.65 -28.98 -2.53
CA ALA A 479 6.67 -28.62 -1.55
C ALA A 479 7.69 -27.70 -2.24
N SER A 480 7.96 -26.53 -1.63
CA SER A 480 8.84 -25.52 -2.20
C SER A 480 9.71 -24.85 -1.16
N GLY A 481 10.85 -24.31 -1.59
CA GLY A 481 11.78 -23.61 -0.72
C GLY A 481 12.77 -22.76 -1.50
N GLN A 482 13.46 -21.88 -0.76
CA GLN A 482 14.48 -21.00 -1.29
C GLN A 482 15.60 -20.81 -0.28
N THR A 483 16.83 -20.58 -0.77
CA THR A 483 17.95 -20.22 0.09
C THR A 483 17.96 -18.73 0.37
N THR A 484 18.64 -18.34 1.44
CA THR A 484 18.79 -16.94 1.86
C THR A 484 20.26 -16.51 1.80
N ALA A 485 20.51 -15.21 1.96
CA ALA A 485 21.86 -14.65 2.04
C ALA A 485 22.68 -15.14 3.25
N ASN A 486 22.02 -15.76 4.24
CA ASN A 486 22.70 -16.41 5.36
C ASN A 486 23.42 -17.70 4.95
N LEU A 487 23.02 -18.33 3.84
CA LEU A 487 23.77 -19.42 3.22
C LEU A 487 24.90 -18.87 2.33
N ASN A 488 24.59 -17.98 1.42
CA ASN A 488 25.55 -17.30 0.56
C ASN A 488 24.99 -15.95 0.09
N LYS A 489 25.78 -14.88 0.16
CA LYS A 489 25.36 -13.51 -0.17
C LYS A 489 25.22 -13.22 -1.67
N HIS A 490 25.70 -14.13 -2.52
CA HIS A 490 25.70 -13.98 -3.98
C HIS A 490 24.93 -15.09 -4.69
N TRP A 491 24.97 -16.35 -4.20
CA TRP A 491 24.33 -17.51 -4.80
C TRP A 491 23.02 -17.83 -4.10
N PHE A 492 21.95 -17.91 -4.88
CA PHE A 492 20.61 -18.22 -4.40
C PHE A 492 20.03 -19.38 -5.21
N PHE A 493 19.35 -20.28 -4.50
CA PHE A 493 18.67 -21.43 -5.07
C PHE A 493 17.20 -21.38 -4.66
N LYS A 494 16.31 -21.65 -5.60
CA LYS A 494 14.87 -21.76 -5.38
C LYS A 494 14.34 -22.95 -6.13
N GLY A 495 13.36 -23.65 -5.56
CA GLY A 495 12.76 -24.77 -6.27
C GLY A 495 11.51 -25.30 -5.63
N TYR A 496 10.80 -26.11 -6.39
CA TYR A 496 9.69 -26.91 -5.90
C TYR A 496 9.59 -28.27 -6.58
N GLY A 497 8.94 -29.22 -5.88
CA GLY A 497 8.38 -30.44 -6.43
C GLY A 497 6.88 -30.47 -6.15
N ALA A 498 6.07 -30.85 -7.13
CA ALA A 498 4.63 -30.95 -6.99
C ALA A 498 4.11 -32.25 -7.63
N TYR A 499 3.09 -32.85 -7.03
CA TYR A 499 2.47 -34.07 -7.52
C TYR A 499 0.99 -33.87 -7.80
N GLY A 500 0.55 -34.16 -9.01
CA GLY A 500 -0.85 -34.20 -9.43
C GLY A 500 -1.45 -35.58 -9.23
N PHE A 501 -2.54 -35.66 -8.49
CA PHE A 501 -3.15 -36.97 -8.16
C PHE A 501 -4.00 -37.55 -9.30
N ARG A 502 -4.52 -36.72 -10.23
CA ARG A 502 -5.32 -37.18 -11.35
C ARG A 502 -4.45 -37.72 -12.50
N ASP A 503 -3.42 -36.97 -12.90
CA ASP A 503 -2.52 -37.35 -13.98
C ASP A 503 -1.32 -38.20 -13.50
N SER A 504 -1.16 -38.35 -12.18
CA SER A 504 -0.10 -39.14 -11.52
C SER A 504 1.30 -38.76 -11.98
N ARG A 505 1.54 -37.46 -12.24
CA ARG A 505 2.85 -36.95 -12.72
C ARG A 505 3.47 -35.99 -11.70
N TRP A 506 4.81 -36.04 -11.64
CA TRP A 506 5.60 -35.05 -10.95
C TRP A 506 5.84 -33.82 -11.82
N LYS A 507 5.71 -32.66 -11.23
CA LYS A 507 6.09 -31.35 -11.77
C LYS A 507 7.17 -30.78 -10.89
N TYR A 508 8.08 -30.01 -11.48
CA TYR A 508 9.21 -29.46 -10.73
C TYR A 508 9.75 -28.18 -11.35
N MET A 509 10.42 -27.39 -10.51
CA MET A 509 11.12 -26.19 -10.92
C MET A 509 12.41 -26.06 -10.10
N GLY A 510 13.47 -25.63 -10.75
CA GLY A 510 14.73 -25.23 -10.14
C GLY A 510 15.22 -23.92 -10.72
N GLU A 511 15.66 -23.02 -9.85
CA GLU A 511 16.27 -21.75 -10.22
C GLU A 511 17.56 -21.54 -9.46
N VAL A 512 18.60 -21.11 -10.16
CA VAL A 512 19.90 -20.70 -9.62
C VAL A 512 20.12 -19.26 -10.02
N GLU A 513 20.26 -18.37 -9.06
CA GLU A 513 20.51 -16.95 -9.28
C GLU A 513 21.84 -16.52 -8.67
N TYR A 514 22.69 -15.87 -9.46
CA TYR A 514 23.89 -15.20 -9.00
C TYR A 514 23.68 -13.69 -8.98
N SER A 515 23.78 -13.09 -7.80
CA SER A 515 23.70 -11.65 -7.61
C SER A 515 25.10 -11.03 -7.61
N PHE A 516 25.34 -10.07 -8.50
CA PHE A 516 26.60 -9.31 -8.53
C PHE A 516 26.73 -8.37 -7.33
N ASN A 517 25.61 -8.04 -6.67
CA ASN A 517 25.57 -7.26 -5.44
C ASN A 517 25.40 -8.21 -4.25
N LYS A 518 26.12 -7.94 -3.14
CA LYS A 518 25.85 -8.63 -1.87
C LYS A 518 24.43 -8.32 -1.42
N LYS A 519 23.72 -9.35 -0.98
CA LYS A 519 22.35 -9.25 -0.48
C LYS A 519 22.32 -9.46 1.03
N GLU A 520 21.32 -8.90 1.69
CA GLU A 520 21.11 -9.05 3.12
C GLU A 520 20.27 -10.29 3.44
N TYR A 521 19.24 -10.55 2.62
CA TYR A 521 18.37 -11.71 2.82
C TYR A 521 18.01 -12.44 1.52
N LEU A 522 17.45 -11.76 0.50
CA LEU A 522 17.02 -12.38 -0.76
C LEU A 522 17.55 -11.66 -2.01
N PRO A 523 17.67 -12.36 -3.15
CA PRO A 523 18.21 -11.78 -4.39
C PRO A 523 17.35 -10.64 -4.97
N ARG A 524 16.07 -10.55 -4.58
CA ARG A 524 15.12 -9.53 -5.07
C ARG A 524 15.32 -8.13 -4.47
N GLU A 525 16.18 -7.98 -3.45
CA GLU A 525 16.48 -6.68 -2.84
C GLU A 525 17.01 -5.67 -3.86
N PHE A 526 16.54 -4.42 -3.72
CA PHE A 526 16.99 -3.31 -4.57
C PHE A 526 18.39 -2.79 -4.16
N PRO A 527 19.23 -2.40 -5.11
CA PRO A 527 19.07 -2.55 -6.55
C PRO A 527 19.42 -3.98 -7.01
N LYS A 528 18.62 -4.57 -7.90
CA LYS A 528 18.89 -5.87 -8.48
C LYS A 528 19.97 -5.77 -9.57
N ASN A 529 20.93 -6.68 -9.56
CA ASN A 529 21.92 -6.88 -10.62
C ASN A 529 22.32 -8.35 -10.55
N SER A 530 21.71 -9.18 -11.38
CA SER A 530 21.84 -10.64 -11.28
C SER A 530 21.69 -11.35 -12.60
N ILE A 531 22.20 -12.56 -12.66
CA ILE A 531 21.95 -13.54 -13.71
C ILE A 531 21.32 -14.77 -13.07
N ALA A 532 20.21 -15.26 -13.65
CA ALA A 532 19.47 -16.40 -13.16
C ALA A 532 19.26 -17.43 -14.26
N PHE A 533 19.44 -18.71 -13.94
CA PHE A 533 19.03 -19.82 -14.77
C PHE A 533 17.85 -20.52 -14.10
N HIS A 534 16.76 -20.70 -14.85
CA HIS A 534 15.52 -21.30 -14.42
C HIS A 534 15.19 -22.48 -15.32
N TYR A 535 14.83 -23.62 -14.73
CA TYR A 535 14.34 -24.78 -15.44
C TYR A 535 13.05 -25.30 -14.80
N GLN A 536 12.02 -25.52 -15.61
CA GLN A 536 10.71 -25.93 -15.15
C GLN A 536 10.08 -26.98 -16.06
N TYR A 537 9.35 -27.91 -15.45
CA TYR A 537 8.37 -28.79 -16.10
C TYR A 537 7.07 -28.72 -15.28
N ASP A 538 6.02 -28.17 -15.85
CA ASP A 538 4.77 -27.99 -15.16
C ASP A 538 3.56 -27.98 -16.11
N VAL A 539 2.35 -28.15 -15.55
CA VAL A 539 1.08 -27.94 -16.24
C VAL A 539 0.62 -26.51 -16.05
N VAL A 540 0.30 -25.82 -17.14
CA VAL A 540 -0.10 -24.41 -17.13
C VAL A 540 -1.30 -24.17 -18.05
N SER A 541 -2.07 -23.14 -17.75
CA SER A 541 -3.02 -22.55 -18.69
C SER A 541 -2.30 -21.53 -19.59
N PRO A 542 -2.64 -21.39 -20.88
CA PRO A 542 -2.09 -20.36 -21.74
C PRO A 542 -2.25 -18.93 -21.16
N ASN A 543 -3.23 -18.71 -20.29
CA ASN A 543 -3.46 -17.43 -19.62
C ASN A 543 -2.51 -17.17 -18.46
N ASP A 544 -1.91 -18.18 -17.84
CA ASP A 544 -1.09 -18.02 -16.61
C ASP A 544 0.13 -17.13 -16.82
N LYS A 545 0.66 -17.06 -18.06
CA LYS A 545 1.78 -16.16 -18.41
C LYS A 545 1.47 -14.66 -18.29
N PHE A 546 0.18 -14.28 -18.27
CA PHE A 546 -0.27 -12.90 -18.19
C PHE A 546 -0.69 -12.49 -16.77
N VAL A 547 -0.74 -13.43 -15.84
CA VAL A 547 -1.18 -13.22 -14.47
C VAL A 547 0.04 -13.09 -13.55
N HIS A 548 0.03 -12.11 -12.67
CA HIS A 548 1.17 -11.85 -11.76
C HIS A 548 1.18 -12.74 -10.51
N THR A 549 0.02 -13.33 -10.18
CA THR A 549 -0.11 -14.24 -9.04
C THR A 549 0.42 -15.64 -9.41
N ASP A 550 1.12 -16.31 -8.49
CA ASP A 550 1.53 -17.71 -8.69
C ASP A 550 0.29 -18.55 -9.03
N LYS A 551 0.35 -19.30 -10.14
CA LYS A 551 -0.77 -20.16 -10.60
C LYS A 551 -1.22 -21.18 -9.56
N ASP A 552 -0.30 -21.61 -8.69
CA ASP A 552 -0.56 -22.57 -7.61
C ASP A 552 -1.11 -21.90 -6.34
N ASN A 553 -1.50 -20.64 -6.38
CA ASN A 553 -2.11 -19.98 -5.23
C ASN A 553 -3.47 -20.63 -4.88
N MET A 554 -3.60 -21.12 -3.66
CA MET A 554 -4.80 -21.78 -3.15
C MET A 554 -6.07 -20.92 -3.35
N PHE A 555 -5.99 -19.60 -3.14
CA PHE A 555 -7.15 -18.71 -3.26
C PHE A 555 -7.58 -18.50 -4.71
N THR A 556 -6.66 -18.44 -5.66
CA THR A 556 -6.97 -18.28 -7.09
C THR A 556 -7.23 -19.60 -7.80
N SER A 557 -7.04 -20.74 -7.12
CA SER A 557 -7.42 -22.08 -7.62
C SER A 557 -8.92 -22.25 -7.80
N PHE A 558 -9.74 -21.45 -7.09
CA PHE A 558 -11.19 -21.47 -7.24
C PHE A 558 -11.58 -20.66 -8.47
N LYS A 559 -11.82 -21.36 -9.59
CA LYS A 559 -12.21 -20.76 -10.87
C LYS A 559 -13.74 -20.68 -11.00
N PHE A 560 -14.24 -19.67 -11.71
CA PHE A 560 -15.66 -19.51 -11.99
C PHE A 560 -16.07 -20.10 -13.35
N THR A 561 -15.08 -20.48 -14.17
CA THR A 561 -15.27 -21.16 -15.47
C THR A 561 -14.41 -22.42 -15.52
N ASP A 562 -14.77 -23.35 -16.39
CA ASP A 562 -13.95 -24.52 -16.64
C ASP A 562 -12.65 -24.14 -17.39
N VAL A 563 -11.51 -24.28 -16.70
CA VAL A 563 -10.19 -24.04 -17.27
C VAL A 563 -9.58 -25.40 -17.62
N ASN A 564 -9.96 -25.94 -18.79
CA ASN A 564 -9.56 -27.25 -19.28
C ASN A 564 -8.75 -27.20 -20.59
N GLN A 565 -8.37 -26.02 -21.05
CA GLN A 565 -7.39 -25.84 -22.12
C GLN A 565 -6.02 -25.64 -21.45
N MET A 566 -5.31 -26.75 -21.27
CA MET A 566 -4.06 -26.81 -20.53
C MET A 566 -2.93 -27.35 -21.38
N LEU A 567 -1.70 -27.07 -20.97
CA LEU A 567 -0.51 -27.63 -21.61
C LEU A 567 0.55 -28.00 -20.55
N TYR A 568 1.35 -29.02 -20.86
CA TYR A 568 2.61 -29.26 -20.16
C TYR A 568 3.67 -28.38 -20.78
N GLU A 569 4.25 -27.49 -19.98
CA GLU A 569 5.35 -26.62 -20.40
C GLU A 569 6.66 -27.09 -19.78
N ARG A 570 7.66 -27.35 -20.64
CA ARG A 570 9.03 -27.62 -20.21
C ARG A 570 9.93 -26.55 -20.79
N TYR A 571 10.57 -25.75 -19.94
CA TYR A 571 11.47 -24.72 -20.44
C TYR A 571 12.72 -24.52 -19.60
N GLY A 572 13.76 -24.08 -20.27
CA GLY A 572 14.97 -23.51 -19.68
C GLY A 572 15.09 -22.05 -20.05
N GLN A 573 15.42 -21.20 -19.08
CA GLN A 573 15.48 -19.76 -19.24
C GLN A 573 16.70 -19.19 -18.56
N LEU A 574 17.44 -18.33 -19.27
CA LEU A 574 18.55 -17.53 -18.74
C LEU A 574 18.10 -16.07 -18.73
N THR A 575 18.18 -15.41 -17.58
CA THR A 575 17.75 -14.03 -17.40
C THR A 575 18.88 -13.21 -16.80
N TYR A 576 19.25 -12.11 -17.45
CA TYR A 576 20.05 -11.04 -16.85
C TYR A 576 19.16 -9.86 -16.53
N GLU A 577 19.24 -9.36 -15.30
CA GLU A 577 18.42 -8.22 -14.83
C GLU A 577 19.29 -7.19 -14.11
N ARG A 578 19.09 -5.91 -14.44
CA ARG A 578 19.77 -4.80 -13.79
C ARG A 578 18.83 -3.64 -13.54
N GLU A 579 18.84 -3.16 -12.31
CA GLU A 579 18.08 -1.99 -11.86
C GLU A 579 19.03 -0.84 -11.51
N TYR A 580 18.53 0.38 -11.71
CA TYR A 580 19.25 1.62 -11.45
C TYR A 580 18.44 2.49 -10.49
N GLU A 581 19.11 3.34 -9.72
CA GLU A 581 18.49 4.21 -8.70
C GLU A 581 17.54 5.27 -9.30
N ASN A 582 17.66 5.58 -10.60
CA ASN A 582 16.77 6.52 -11.29
C ASN A 582 15.43 5.93 -11.73
N GLY A 583 15.10 4.70 -11.30
CA GLY A 583 13.88 4.00 -11.68
C GLY A 583 13.94 3.28 -13.02
N PHE A 584 15.11 3.21 -13.67
CA PHE A 584 15.31 2.44 -14.89
C PHE A 584 15.67 0.99 -14.54
N LYS A 585 15.07 0.04 -15.27
CA LYS A 585 15.35 -1.39 -15.19
C LYS A 585 15.50 -1.96 -16.60
N MET A 586 16.50 -2.79 -16.81
CA MET A 586 16.65 -3.58 -18.03
C MET A 586 16.69 -5.07 -17.70
N GLN A 587 16.15 -5.87 -18.61
CA GLN A 587 16.18 -7.33 -18.54
C GLN A 587 16.41 -7.90 -19.92
N VAL A 588 17.29 -8.90 -20.01
CA VAL A 588 17.51 -9.70 -21.20
C VAL A 588 17.26 -11.15 -20.83
N GLN A 589 16.45 -11.82 -21.63
CA GLN A 589 15.99 -13.17 -21.36
C GLN A 589 16.21 -14.05 -22.61
N LEU A 590 16.79 -15.21 -22.41
CA LEU A 590 16.86 -16.26 -23.40
C LEU A 590 16.04 -17.44 -22.89
N ARG A 591 15.10 -17.93 -23.68
CA ARG A 591 14.19 -19.01 -23.30
C ARG A 591 14.07 -20.05 -24.41
N ASN A 592 14.13 -21.31 -24.02
CA ASN A 592 13.74 -22.43 -24.88
C ASN A 592 12.63 -23.19 -24.17
N SER A 593 11.47 -23.34 -24.83
CA SER A 593 10.26 -23.91 -24.25
C SER A 593 9.65 -24.94 -25.18
N ASN A 594 9.37 -26.13 -24.66
CA ASN A 594 8.54 -27.13 -25.31
C ASN A 594 7.15 -27.16 -24.69
N ASN A 595 6.11 -27.09 -25.50
CA ASN A 595 4.71 -26.90 -25.13
C ASN A 595 3.89 -28.09 -25.64
N GLU A 596 3.55 -29.05 -24.77
CA GLU A 596 2.75 -30.24 -25.08
C GLU A 596 1.28 -30.00 -24.73
N ALA A 597 0.38 -30.07 -25.70
CA ALA A 597 -1.06 -29.89 -25.45
C ALA A 597 -1.60 -31.04 -24.59
N CYS A 598 -2.47 -30.69 -23.65
CA CYS A 598 -3.18 -31.66 -22.81
C CYS A 598 -4.62 -31.22 -22.51
N ASP A 599 -5.39 -32.14 -21.92
CA ASP A 599 -6.80 -31.96 -21.62
C ASP A 599 -7.60 -31.62 -22.92
N GLN A 600 -8.32 -30.50 -22.97
CA GLN A 600 -9.11 -30.08 -24.13
C GLN A 600 -8.34 -29.19 -25.12
N LEU A 601 -7.07 -28.94 -24.90
CA LEU A 601 -6.25 -28.18 -25.85
C LEU A 601 -5.73 -29.12 -26.94
N LYS A 602 -5.82 -28.71 -28.21
CA LYS A 602 -5.35 -29.47 -29.38
C LYS A 602 -4.60 -28.59 -30.35
N TYR A 603 -3.43 -28.99 -30.79
CA TYR A 603 -2.68 -28.34 -31.87
C TYR A 603 -3.07 -28.96 -33.20
N ARG A 604 -4.25 -28.61 -33.70
CA ARG A 604 -4.93 -29.22 -34.83
C ARG A 604 -4.68 -28.50 -36.13
N TYR A 605 -4.36 -29.26 -37.17
CA TYR A 605 -4.23 -28.79 -38.55
C TYR A 605 -5.34 -29.38 -39.42
N LEU A 606 -5.86 -28.56 -40.33
CA LEU A 606 -6.88 -28.93 -41.33
C LEU A 606 -6.29 -28.78 -42.74
N PRO A 607 -5.53 -29.80 -43.27
CA PRO A 607 -4.79 -29.64 -44.51
C PRO A 607 -5.63 -29.69 -45.76
N ASN A 608 -6.84 -30.28 -45.72
CA ASN A 608 -7.71 -30.42 -46.89
C ASN A 608 -8.79 -29.33 -46.91
N HIS A 609 -8.43 -28.08 -47.32
CA HIS A 609 -9.34 -26.96 -47.46
C HIS A 609 -10.22 -26.76 -46.21
N ARG A 610 -9.68 -27.04 -45.02
CA ARG A 610 -10.35 -27.02 -43.72
C ARG A 610 -11.50 -28.04 -43.60
N ASP A 611 -11.43 -29.16 -44.25
CA ASP A 611 -12.38 -30.25 -44.01
C ASP A 611 -12.20 -30.76 -42.58
N VAL A 612 -13.24 -30.57 -41.77
CA VAL A 612 -13.28 -30.92 -40.33
C VAL A 612 -13.20 -32.42 -40.08
N ASN A 613 -13.41 -33.24 -41.14
CA ASN A 613 -13.27 -34.68 -41.05
C ASN A 613 -11.86 -35.17 -41.40
N PHE A 614 -11.02 -34.26 -41.91
CA PHE A 614 -9.65 -34.58 -42.32
C PHE A 614 -8.64 -33.70 -41.60
N TYR A 615 -8.21 -34.14 -40.43
CA TYR A 615 -7.32 -33.41 -39.55
C TYR A 615 -6.18 -34.29 -39.04
N TYR A 616 -5.10 -33.60 -38.58
CA TYR A 616 -4.10 -34.21 -37.72
C TYR A 616 -3.74 -33.34 -36.55
N ASP A 617 -3.47 -33.93 -35.39
CA ASP A 617 -3.07 -33.25 -34.19
C ASP A 617 -1.56 -33.36 -34.02
N ARG A 618 -0.88 -32.24 -33.87
CA ARG A 618 0.49 -32.19 -33.42
C ARG A 618 0.50 -32.26 -31.88
N LYS A 619 1.40 -33.07 -31.32
CA LYS A 619 1.48 -33.26 -29.87
C LYS A 619 2.02 -32.04 -29.14
N ASP A 620 3.10 -31.45 -29.64
CA ASP A 620 3.85 -30.36 -29.03
C ASP A 620 4.49 -29.45 -30.08
N PHE A 621 4.98 -28.32 -29.62
CA PHE A 621 5.87 -27.46 -30.40
C PHE A 621 6.91 -26.82 -29.49
N THR A 622 8.06 -26.43 -30.08
CA THR A 622 9.15 -25.78 -29.35
C THR A 622 9.34 -24.34 -29.80
N THR A 623 9.59 -23.44 -28.85
CA THR A 623 10.01 -22.07 -29.15
C THR A 623 11.38 -21.79 -28.56
N SER A 624 12.20 -21.04 -29.31
CA SER A 624 13.47 -20.50 -28.83
C SER A 624 13.41 -19.00 -28.97
N GLU A 625 13.50 -18.28 -27.88
CA GLU A 625 13.19 -16.86 -27.77
C GLU A 625 14.32 -16.07 -27.15
N ALA A 626 14.52 -14.85 -27.63
CA ALA A 626 15.27 -13.80 -26.93
C ALA A 626 14.35 -12.61 -26.69
N THR A 627 14.23 -12.19 -25.45
CA THR A 627 13.40 -11.04 -25.05
C THR A 627 14.27 -9.96 -24.43
N VAL A 628 14.05 -8.71 -24.87
CA VAL A 628 14.59 -7.51 -24.23
C VAL A 628 13.43 -6.73 -23.62
N PHE A 629 13.58 -6.37 -22.35
CA PHE A 629 12.57 -5.64 -21.59
C PHE A 629 13.20 -4.45 -20.90
N PHE A 630 12.55 -3.30 -21.03
CA PHE A 630 12.90 -2.08 -20.32
C PHE A 630 11.70 -1.60 -19.51
N ARG A 631 11.96 -1.10 -18.30
CA ARG A 631 11.00 -0.45 -17.43
C ARG A 631 11.58 0.85 -16.90
N PHE A 632 10.76 1.90 -16.94
CA PHE A 632 11.12 3.21 -16.40
C PHE A 632 10.00 3.71 -15.48
N ALA A 633 10.34 3.92 -14.20
CA ALA A 633 9.42 4.37 -13.17
C ALA A 633 10.07 5.46 -12.32
N PRO A 634 10.15 6.70 -12.84
CA PRO A 634 10.81 7.80 -12.15
C PRO A 634 10.06 8.17 -10.87
N GLY A 635 10.81 8.31 -9.77
CA GLY A 635 10.25 8.64 -8.46
C GLY A 635 9.61 7.47 -7.71
N GLU A 636 9.68 6.25 -8.23
CA GLU A 636 9.26 5.05 -7.50
C GLU A 636 10.23 4.76 -6.36
N THR A 637 9.69 4.50 -5.18
CA THR A 637 10.43 4.15 -3.98
C THR A 637 9.95 2.81 -3.42
N PHE A 638 10.86 2.06 -2.78
CA PHE A 638 10.57 0.73 -2.30
C PHE A 638 11.01 0.53 -0.86
N ILE A 639 10.34 -0.37 -0.18
CA ILE A 639 10.79 -0.97 1.06
C ILE A 639 11.08 -2.45 0.82
N ASN A 640 12.26 -2.90 1.25
CA ASN A 640 12.61 -4.32 1.25
C ASN A 640 12.14 -4.94 2.55
N THR A 641 11.16 -5.84 2.48
CA THR A 641 10.87 -6.77 3.58
C THR A 641 11.70 -8.03 3.38
N LYS A 642 11.77 -8.93 4.36
CA LYS A 642 12.44 -10.22 4.18
C LYS A 642 11.97 -10.95 2.93
N GLN A 643 10.65 -11.05 2.75
CA GLN A 643 10.06 -11.88 1.69
C GLN A 643 9.56 -11.10 0.48
N ARG A 644 9.43 -9.78 0.56
CA ARG A 644 8.86 -8.96 -0.50
C ARG A 644 9.61 -7.64 -0.65
N ARG A 645 9.52 -7.09 -1.82
CA ARG A 645 9.84 -5.71 -2.11
C ARG A 645 8.53 -4.99 -2.44
N VAL A 646 8.18 -4.00 -1.65
CA VAL A 646 6.89 -3.31 -1.74
C VAL A 646 7.12 -1.87 -2.23
N PRO A 647 6.48 -1.42 -3.32
CA PRO A 647 6.54 -0.02 -3.72
C PRO A 647 5.76 0.84 -2.73
N ILE A 648 6.37 1.95 -2.29
CA ILE A 648 5.74 2.92 -1.38
C ILE A 648 4.98 3.97 -2.18
N ASN A 649 5.64 4.52 -3.21
CA ASN A 649 5.04 5.52 -4.07
C ASN A 649 4.33 4.85 -5.25
N LEU A 650 3.02 4.61 -5.09
CA LEU A 650 2.18 4.04 -6.14
C LEU A 650 1.72 5.07 -7.20
N ASP A 651 2.09 6.34 -7.07
CA ASP A 651 1.71 7.40 -8.01
C ASP A 651 2.77 7.63 -9.09
N ALA A 652 3.94 7.02 -8.93
CA ALA A 652 4.98 7.09 -9.95
C ALA A 652 4.45 6.54 -11.28
N PRO A 653 4.62 7.24 -12.41
CA PRO A 653 4.29 6.67 -13.71
C PRO A 653 5.21 5.49 -14.00
N VAL A 654 4.67 4.43 -14.60
CA VAL A 654 5.44 3.26 -15.00
C VAL A 654 5.31 3.07 -16.50
N PHE A 655 6.42 3.08 -17.21
CA PHE A 655 6.50 2.76 -18.63
C PHE A 655 7.25 1.46 -18.82
N THR A 656 6.73 0.57 -19.64
CA THR A 656 7.49 -0.62 -20.06
C THR A 656 7.46 -0.78 -21.57
N ILE A 657 8.51 -1.37 -22.09
CA ILE A 657 8.61 -1.82 -23.49
C ILE A 657 9.32 -3.16 -23.50
N SER A 658 8.77 -4.10 -24.26
CA SER A 658 9.39 -5.39 -24.49
C SER A 658 9.39 -5.74 -25.96
N HIS A 659 10.41 -6.47 -26.37
CA HIS A 659 10.49 -7.08 -27.70
C HIS A 659 11.03 -8.48 -27.58
N THR A 660 10.28 -9.45 -28.11
CA THR A 660 10.61 -10.87 -28.16
C THR A 660 10.87 -11.30 -29.59
N MET A 661 11.99 -11.95 -29.82
CA MET A 661 12.36 -12.56 -31.10
C MET A 661 12.34 -14.08 -30.94
N GLY A 662 11.52 -14.75 -31.70
CA GLY A 662 11.51 -16.20 -31.83
C GLY A 662 12.39 -16.67 -33.00
N PHE A 663 13.21 -17.71 -32.78
CA PHE A 663 14.18 -18.24 -33.73
C PHE A 663 13.75 -19.64 -34.16
N LYS A 664 13.57 -19.82 -35.49
CA LYS A 664 13.36 -21.12 -36.07
C LYS A 664 14.71 -21.89 -36.15
N ASP A 665 14.66 -23.17 -35.95
CA ASP A 665 15.79 -24.14 -36.05
C ASP A 665 16.91 -23.95 -34.98
N VAL A 666 16.79 -22.97 -34.11
CA VAL A 666 17.69 -22.78 -32.95
C VAL A 666 17.17 -23.58 -31.77
N LEU A 667 17.98 -24.49 -31.21
CA LEU A 667 17.59 -25.40 -30.12
C LEU A 667 16.22 -26.09 -30.34
N GLY A 668 15.91 -26.44 -31.58
CA GLY A 668 14.66 -27.10 -31.97
C GLY A 668 13.46 -26.15 -32.08
N GLY A 669 13.66 -24.83 -32.12
CA GLY A 669 12.59 -23.87 -32.30
C GLY A 669 11.85 -24.04 -33.62
N ASP A 670 10.53 -24.13 -33.57
CA ASP A 670 9.67 -24.41 -34.75
C ASP A 670 9.33 -23.14 -35.54
N TYR A 671 9.30 -21.99 -34.90
CA TYR A 671 8.74 -20.77 -35.49
C TYR A 671 9.68 -19.56 -35.39
N LYS A 672 9.69 -18.75 -36.48
CA LYS A 672 10.33 -17.43 -36.48
C LYS A 672 9.27 -16.36 -36.30
N TYR A 673 9.41 -15.50 -35.29
CA TYR A 673 8.46 -14.45 -35.01
C TYR A 673 9.08 -13.29 -34.25
N ASN A 674 8.36 -12.19 -34.22
CA ASN A 674 8.67 -10.99 -33.44
C ASN A 674 7.39 -10.49 -32.76
N PHE A 675 7.47 -10.27 -31.46
CA PHE A 675 6.39 -9.71 -30.64
C PHE A 675 6.88 -8.46 -29.93
N SER A 676 6.11 -7.39 -29.98
CA SER A 676 6.42 -6.14 -29.27
C SER A 676 5.24 -5.75 -28.39
N GLU A 677 5.52 -5.26 -27.19
CA GLU A 677 4.51 -4.77 -26.27
C GLU A 677 5.00 -3.52 -25.54
N VAL A 678 4.08 -2.57 -25.32
CA VAL A 678 4.31 -1.36 -24.53
C VAL A 678 3.21 -1.26 -23.47
N THR A 679 3.57 -0.82 -22.27
CA THR A 679 2.60 -0.57 -21.20
C THR A 679 2.84 0.77 -20.55
N PHE A 680 1.76 1.35 -20.04
CA PHE A 680 1.79 2.58 -19.26
C PHE A 680 0.83 2.47 -18.08
N TYR A 681 1.30 2.84 -16.89
CA TYR A 681 0.50 2.96 -15.68
C TYR A 681 0.63 4.34 -15.07
N LYS A 682 -0.49 4.89 -14.58
CA LYS A 682 -0.50 6.13 -13.80
C LYS A 682 -1.66 6.14 -12.81
N ARG A 683 -1.37 6.55 -11.57
CA ARG A 683 -2.36 6.94 -10.57
C ARG A 683 -2.52 8.45 -10.53
N LEU A 684 -3.77 8.91 -10.47
CA LEU A 684 -4.13 10.30 -10.34
C LEU A 684 -5.02 10.47 -9.11
N TRP A 685 -4.67 11.42 -8.25
CA TRP A 685 -5.48 11.79 -7.09
C TRP A 685 -6.40 12.96 -7.45
N LEU A 686 -7.68 12.83 -7.12
CA LEU A 686 -8.72 13.82 -7.34
C LEU A 686 -9.18 14.45 -6.02
N THR A 687 -8.25 14.75 -5.13
CA THR A 687 -8.52 15.28 -3.79
C THR A 687 -9.57 14.45 -3.06
N SER A 688 -10.68 15.04 -2.57
CA SER A 688 -11.78 14.33 -1.89
C SER A 688 -12.60 13.38 -2.77
N TRP A 689 -12.38 13.35 -4.08
CA TRP A 689 -13.01 12.41 -5.01
C TRP A 689 -12.21 11.11 -5.18
N GLY A 690 -11.18 10.92 -4.35
CA GLY A 690 -10.37 9.71 -4.34
C GLY A 690 -9.34 9.66 -5.46
N LYS A 691 -9.15 8.47 -6.06
CA LYS A 691 -8.07 8.22 -7.01
C LYS A 691 -8.56 7.47 -8.25
N ILE A 692 -7.91 7.76 -9.37
CA ILE A 692 -8.07 7.02 -10.61
C ILE A 692 -6.77 6.28 -10.89
N ASP A 693 -6.86 4.96 -11.09
CA ASP A 693 -5.78 4.12 -11.59
C ASP A 693 -6.02 3.79 -13.06
N THR A 694 -5.03 3.98 -13.91
CA THR A 694 -5.15 3.74 -15.36
C THR A 694 -3.98 2.90 -15.84
N HIS A 695 -4.30 1.78 -16.52
CA HIS A 695 -3.37 0.90 -17.20
C HIS A 695 -3.67 0.90 -18.70
N ILE A 696 -2.65 1.14 -19.50
CA ILE A 696 -2.73 1.09 -20.96
C ILE A 696 -1.71 0.07 -21.44
N LYS A 697 -2.13 -0.86 -22.29
CA LYS A 697 -1.23 -1.82 -22.94
C LYS A 697 -1.51 -1.86 -24.44
N ALA A 698 -0.47 -2.04 -25.24
CA ALA A 698 -0.61 -2.27 -26.67
C ALA A 698 0.49 -3.20 -27.15
N GLY A 699 0.13 -4.11 -28.05
CA GLY A 699 1.08 -5.10 -28.54
C GLY A 699 0.78 -5.56 -29.97
N ALA A 700 1.84 -6.12 -30.56
CA ALA A 700 1.83 -6.58 -31.95
C ALA A 700 2.67 -7.84 -32.14
N GLN A 701 2.04 -8.90 -32.68
CA GLN A 701 2.71 -10.05 -33.27
C GLN A 701 2.94 -9.77 -34.77
N TRP A 702 4.19 -9.69 -35.15
CA TRP A 702 4.57 -9.19 -36.48
C TRP A 702 4.56 -10.25 -37.59
N ASN A 703 4.64 -11.52 -37.24
CA ASN A 703 4.81 -12.63 -38.17
C ASN A 703 3.52 -13.44 -38.35
N LYS A 704 3.54 -14.35 -39.34
CA LYS A 704 2.57 -15.42 -39.45
C LYS A 704 2.94 -16.52 -38.45
N VAL A 705 2.01 -16.84 -37.56
CA VAL A 705 2.24 -17.76 -36.43
C VAL A 705 0.99 -18.62 -36.15
N PRO A 706 1.15 -19.80 -35.54
CA PRO A 706 0.02 -20.58 -35.09
C PRO A 706 -0.67 -19.91 -33.89
N TYR A 707 -1.93 -20.30 -33.61
CA TYR A 707 -2.73 -19.65 -32.56
C TYR A 707 -2.08 -19.62 -31.16
N PRO A 708 -1.26 -20.59 -30.71
CA PRO A 708 -0.62 -20.51 -29.38
C PRO A 708 0.38 -19.37 -29.23
N LEU A 709 0.85 -18.81 -30.35
CA LEU A 709 1.75 -17.65 -30.41
C LEU A 709 1.02 -16.32 -30.73
N LEU A 710 -0.30 -16.36 -30.87
CA LEU A 710 -1.13 -15.17 -30.96
C LEU A 710 -1.29 -14.53 -29.57
N ILE A 711 -1.75 -13.29 -29.56
CA ILE A 711 -1.99 -12.51 -28.34
C ILE A 711 -3.35 -12.91 -27.80
N THR A 712 -3.37 -13.38 -26.56
CA THR A 712 -4.58 -13.58 -25.79
C THR A 712 -4.70 -12.47 -24.72
N PRO A 713 -5.89 -11.90 -24.49
CA PRO A 713 -6.10 -10.97 -23.41
C PRO A 713 -5.84 -11.63 -22.05
N ALA A 714 -5.23 -10.91 -21.12
CA ALA A 714 -5.09 -11.37 -19.74
C ALA A 714 -6.48 -11.50 -19.10
N ALA A 715 -6.89 -12.72 -18.72
CA ALA A 715 -8.20 -13.04 -18.18
C ALA A 715 -8.13 -13.44 -16.70
N ASN A 716 -8.95 -12.81 -15.86
CA ASN A 716 -9.18 -13.28 -14.49
C ASN A 716 -10.18 -14.44 -14.52
N LEU A 717 -9.68 -15.63 -14.33
CA LEU A 717 -10.50 -16.86 -14.32
C LEU A 717 -10.93 -17.26 -12.88
N SER A 718 -10.55 -16.50 -11.86
CA SER A 718 -10.82 -16.75 -10.44
C SER A 718 -11.94 -15.87 -9.90
N TYR A 719 -12.59 -16.30 -8.83
CA TYR A 719 -13.46 -15.43 -8.03
C TYR A 719 -12.71 -14.31 -7.30
N ILE A 720 -11.41 -14.52 -7.03
CA ILE A 720 -10.55 -13.50 -6.44
C ILE A 720 -10.03 -12.59 -7.57
N MET A 721 -10.07 -11.28 -7.34
CA MET A 721 -9.53 -10.31 -8.30
C MET A 721 -8.04 -10.49 -8.51
N GLU A 722 -7.64 -10.39 -9.76
CA GLU A 722 -6.25 -10.34 -10.20
C GLU A 722 -6.03 -9.02 -10.93
N ASP A 723 -5.00 -8.30 -10.53
CA ASP A 723 -4.69 -6.98 -11.09
C ASP A 723 -4.34 -7.09 -12.59
N GLU A 724 -4.66 -6.06 -13.37
CA GLU A 724 -4.36 -5.94 -14.80
C GLU A 724 -4.98 -7.00 -15.70
N THR A 725 -6.10 -7.59 -15.30
CA THR A 725 -6.83 -8.62 -16.05
C THR A 725 -8.24 -8.19 -16.42
N PHE A 726 -8.83 -8.84 -17.43
CA PHE A 726 -10.25 -8.74 -17.76
C PHE A 726 -11.04 -9.77 -16.96
N ASN A 727 -12.15 -9.36 -16.38
CA ASN A 727 -12.90 -10.18 -15.40
C ASN A 727 -13.88 -11.17 -16.02
N LEU A 728 -14.31 -10.97 -17.27
CA LEU A 728 -15.36 -11.77 -17.93
C LEU A 728 -14.91 -12.35 -19.27
N ILE A 729 -13.65 -12.19 -19.66
CA ILE A 729 -13.07 -12.91 -20.80
C ILE A 729 -12.70 -14.31 -20.32
N ASN A 730 -13.08 -15.33 -21.08
CA ASN A 730 -12.71 -16.71 -20.80
C ASN A 730 -11.28 -17.05 -21.29
N ASN A 731 -10.75 -18.16 -20.82
CA ASN A 731 -9.43 -18.63 -21.24
C ASN A 731 -9.37 -18.75 -22.77
N MET A 732 -8.42 -18.04 -23.39
CA MET A 732 -8.21 -18.00 -24.84
C MET A 732 -9.44 -17.55 -25.67
N GLU A 733 -10.38 -16.81 -25.11
CA GLU A 733 -11.62 -16.43 -25.83
C GLU A 733 -11.35 -15.59 -27.08
N PHE A 734 -10.42 -14.65 -27.04
CA PHE A 734 -10.04 -13.84 -28.19
C PHE A 734 -8.58 -14.08 -28.57
N LEU A 735 -8.36 -14.26 -29.88
CA LEU A 735 -7.04 -14.45 -30.47
C LEU A 735 -6.76 -13.32 -31.45
N ASN A 736 -5.74 -12.52 -31.15
CA ASN A 736 -5.38 -11.33 -31.89
C ASN A 736 -3.90 -11.34 -32.29
N ASP A 737 -3.52 -10.61 -33.33
CA ASP A 737 -2.13 -10.31 -33.61
C ASP A 737 -1.80 -8.81 -33.44
N ARG A 738 -2.82 -8.00 -33.12
CA ARG A 738 -2.72 -6.61 -32.71
C ARG A 738 -3.72 -6.36 -31.60
N TYR A 739 -3.32 -5.65 -30.57
CA TYR A 739 -4.24 -5.25 -29.52
C TYR A 739 -3.86 -3.92 -28.89
N ALA A 740 -4.84 -3.26 -28.32
CA ALA A 740 -4.70 -2.20 -27.34
C ALA A 740 -5.73 -2.37 -26.24
N SER A 741 -5.36 -2.12 -25.01
CA SER A 741 -6.26 -2.19 -23.88
C SER A 741 -6.15 -0.96 -22.99
N LEU A 742 -7.28 -0.58 -22.42
CA LEU A 742 -7.42 0.47 -21.40
C LEU A 742 -8.17 -0.14 -20.23
N GLN A 743 -7.56 -0.14 -19.07
CA GLN A 743 -8.21 -0.50 -17.81
C GLN A 743 -8.14 0.70 -16.88
N THR A 744 -9.30 1.25 -16.54
CA THR A 744 -9.40 2.44 -15.69
C THR A 744 -10.35 2.16 -14.56
N SER A 745 -9.92 2.47 -13.35
CA SER A 745 -10.71 2.34 -12.14
C SER A 745 -10.72 3.63 -11.35
N TRP A 746 -11.85 3.95 -10.76
CA TRP A 746 -12.05 5.12 -9.91
C TRP A 746 -12.54 4.68 -8.53
N ASP A 747 -11.71 4.83 -7.53
CA ASP A 747 -12.07 4.69 -6.12
C ASP A 747 -12.51 6.06 -5.60
N LEU A 748 -13.81 6.22 -5.34
CA LEU A 748 -14.41 7.51 -4.95
C LEU A 748 -14.23 7.84 -3.47
N ASN A 749 -13.58 6.97 -2.70
CA ASN A 749 -13.29 7.16 -1.28
C ASN A 749 -14.53 7.53 -0.42
N GLY A 750 -15.67 6.95 -0.72
CA GLY A 750 -16.92 7.17 0.03
C GLY A 750 -17.60 8.52 -0.25
N LYS A 751 -17.24 9.21 -1.33
CA LYS A 751 -17.76 10.55 -1.63
C LYS A 751 -19.28 10.63 -1.70
N ILE A 752 -19.95 9.60 -2.16
CA ILE A 752 -21.41 9.50 -2.26
C ILE A 752 -21.95 8.80 -1.00
N PHE A 753 -21.39 7.64 -0.63
CA PHE A 753 -21.91 6.82 0.48
C PHE A 753 -21.83 7.54 1.83
N ASN A 754 -20.83 8.39 2.05
CA ASN A 754 -20.71 9.19 3.27
C ASN A 754 -21.80 10.27 3.42
N ARG A 755 -22.61 10.52 2.38
CA ARG A 755 -23.80 11.38 2.45
C ARG A 755 -25.04 10.63 2.91
N ILE A 756 -25.02 9.30 2.88
CA ILE A 756 -26.13 8.44 3.31
C ILE A 756 -25.83 7.94 4.72
N PRO A 757 -26.63 8.33 5.75
CA PRO A 757 -26.28 8.11 7.16
C PRO A 757 -25.97 6.65 7.53
N LEU A 758 -26.68 5.67 6.94
CA LEU A 758 -26.46 4.26 7.19
C LEU A 758 -25.13 3.79 6.58
N LEU A 759 -24.89 4.10 5.30
CA LEU A 759 -23.68 3.69 4.57
C LEU A 759 -22.44 4.35 5.16
N LYS A 760 -22.55 5.61 5.60
CA LYS A 760 -21.50 6.30 6.32
C LYS A 760 -21.07 5.56 7.59
N LYS A 761 -22.01 5.00 8.37
CA LYS A 761 -21.69 4.21 9.58
C LYS A 761 -20.97 2.92 9.24
N LEU A 762 -21.26 2.31 8.08
CA LEU A 762 -20.61 1.10 7.58
C LEU A 762 -19.23 1.39 6.98
N LYS A 763 -18.90 2.65 6.71
CA LYS A 763 -17.65 3.09 6.06
C LYS A 763 -17.41 2.45 4.70
N TRP A 764 -18.49 2.10 4.00
CA TRP A 764 -18.39 1.54 2.66
C TRP A 764 -17.98 2.62 1.66
N ARG A 765 -17.22 2.21 0.65
CA ARG A 765 -16.68 3.10 -0.39
C ARG A 765 -17.12 2.62 -1.77
N GLU A 766 -17.45 3.55 -2.63
CA GLU A 766 -17.83 3.26 -4.01
C GLU A 766 -16.59 3.05 -4.86
N PHE A 767 -16.72 2.13 -5.78
CA PHE A 767 -15.73 1.84 -6.80
C PHE A 767 -16.40 1.71 -8.15
N ILE A 768 -15.81 2.29 -9.19
CA ILE A 768 -16.28 2.21 -10.57
C ILE A 768 -15.07 1.88 -11.44
N GLY A 769 -15.26 0.97 -12.40
CA GLY A 769 -14.21 0.62 -13.34
C GLY A 769 -14.76 0.41 -14.75
N VAL A 770 -13.89 0.59 -15.72
CA VAL A 770 -14.16 0.28 -17.13
C VAL A 770 -12.90 -0.34 -17.72
N ASN A 771 -13.07 -1.52 -18.30
CA ASN A 771 -12.02 -2.19 -19.07
C ASN A 771 -12.43 -2.27 -20.53
N VAL A 772 -11.54 -1.83 -21.41
CA VAL A 772 -11.75 -1.83 -22.87
C VAL A 772 -10.61 -2.58 -23.52
N LEU A 773 -10.94 -3.51 -24.42
CA LEU A 773 -9.97 -4.20 -25.26
C LEU A 773 -10.35 -3.97 -26.73
N TRP A 774 -9.42 -3.42 -27.48
CA TRP A 774 -9.44 -3.42 -28.92
C TRP A 774 -8.52 -4.50 -29.43
N GLY A 775 -9.00 -5.36 -30.33
CA GLY A 775 -8.22 -6.44 -30.92
C GLY A 775 -8.43 -6.55 -32.41
N LYS A 776 -7.43 -7.08 -33.10
CA LYS A 776 -7.48 -7.37 -34.54
C LYS A 776 -6.65 -8.62 -34.84
N LEU A 777 -7.18 -9.48 -35.66
CA LEU A 777 -6.43 -10.55 -36.31
C LEU A 777 -6.26 -10.18 -37.79
N THR A 778 -5.03 -10.00 -38.23
CA THR A 778 -4.74 -9.68 -39.64
C THR A 778 -4.94 -10.92 -40.50
N ASP A 779 -5.19 -10.70 -41.79
CA ASP A 779 -5.50 -11.75 -42.75
C ASP A 779 -4.45 -12.89 -42.78
N LYS A 780 -3.17 -12.54 -42.58
CA LYS A 780 -2.07 -13.54 -42.58
C LYS A 780 -2.18 -14.58 -41.45
N ASN A 781 -2.81 -14.23 -40.32
CA ASN A 781 -2.94 -15.08 -39.14
C ASN A 781 -4.34 -15.67 -38.97
N ASN A 782 -5.28 -15.31 -39.84
CA ASN A 782 -6.66 -15.80 -39.79
C ASN A 782 -6.78 -17.14 -40.55
N PRO A 783 -6.94 -18.28 -39.83
CA PRO A 783 -7.01 -19.60 -40.49
C PRO A 783 -8.30 -19.79 -41.31
N PHE A 784 -9.34 -18.93 -41.08
CA PHE A 784 -10.64 -19.08 -41.75
C PHE A 784 -10.67 -18.51 -43.15
N LEU A 785 -9.64 -17.75 -43.56
CA LEU A 785 -9.59 -17.16 -44.88
C LEU A 785 -9.09 -18.16 -45.92
N ALA A 786 -9.68 -18.11 -47.14
CA ALA A 786 -9.38 -19.00 -48.25
C ALA A 786 -7.86 -19.08 -48.60
N GLN A 787 -7.18 -17.93 -48.54
CA GLN A 787 -5.73 -17.83 -48.82
C GLN A 787 -4.85 -18.54 -47.78
N ASN A 788 -5.39 -18.91 -46.63
CA ASN A 788 -4.69 -19.59 -45.56
C ASN A 788 -5.07 -21.08 -45.42
N GLN A 789 -5.99 -21.55 -46.22
CA GLN A 789 -6.34 -22.95 -46.29
C GLN A 789 -5.07 -23.75 -46.74
N ASN A 790 -4.88 -24.91 -46.12
CA ASN A 790 -3.70 -25.76 -46.30
C ASN A 790 -2.37 -25.16 -45.80
N SER A 791 -2.42 -24.18 -44.91
CA SER A 791 -1.22 -23.65 -44.27
C SER A 791 -0.56 -24.70 -43.36
N ASP A 792 0.73 -24.87 -43.51
CA ASP A 792 1.59 -25.70 -42.63
C ASP A 792 1.98 -24.99 -41.31
N ILE A 793 1.72 -23.71 -41.20
CA ILE A 793 2.01 -22.90 -40.00
C ILE A 793 0.77 -22.70 -39.14
N LEU A 794 -0.40 -22.42 -39.77
CA LEU A 794 -1.60 -22.08 -39.04
C LEU A 794 -2.33 -23.33 -38.54
N MET A 795 -2.50 -23.41 -37.25
CA MET A 795 -3.37 -24.36 -36.60
C MET A 795 -4.80 -23.85 -36.56
N ASP A 796 -5.77 -24.79 -36.56
CA ASP A 796 -7.17 -24.43 -36.34
C ASP A 796 -7.40 -23.89 -34.92
N PHE A 797 -8.39 -23.05 -34.76
CA PHE A 797 -8.69 -22.44 -33.46
C PHE A 797 -9.23 -23.48 -32.47
N PRO A 798 -8.95 -23.30 -31.17
CA PRO A 798 -9.50 -24.16 -30.12
C PRO A 798 -11.01 -24.28 -30.22
N ALA A 799 -11.49 -25.49 -30.17
CA ALA A 799 -12.90 -25.85 -30.30
C ALA A 799 -13.33 -26.82 -29.17
N TYR A 800 -14.60 -27.14 -29.11
CA TYR A 800 -15.08 -28.25 -28.29
C TYR A 800 -14.92 -29.56 -29.03
N TYR A 801 -14.43 -30.58 -28.33
CA TYR A 801 -14.20 -31.91 -28.87
C TYR A 801 -15.03 -32.96 -28.16
N ASN A 802 -15.41 -34.00 -28.86
CA ASN A 802 -16.03 -35.20 -28.31
C ASN A 802 -14.94 -36.07 -27.63
N ALA A 803 -15.33 -37.12 -26.93
CA ALA A 803 -14.42 -38.00 -26.21
C ALA A 803 -13.44 -38.74 -27.15
N ASP A 804 -13.83 -38.96 -28.39
CA ASP A 804 -13.01 -39.57 -29.45
C ASP A 804 -12.04 -38.58 -30.11
N GLY A 805 -12.06 -37.29 -29.71
CA GLY A 805 -11.23 -36.24 -30.28
C GLY A 805 -11.79 -35.58 -31.53
N THR A 806 -12.95 -36.00 -32.05
CA THR A 806 -13.63 -35.31 -33.16
C THR A 806 -14.21 -33.98 -32.73
N TYR A 807 -14.48 -33.06 -33.70
CA TYR A 807 -15.14 -31.82 -33.40
C TYR A 807 -16.58 -32.02 -32.89
N ARG A 808 -16.95 -31.25 -31.89
CA ARG A 808 -18.35 -31.07 -31.54
C ARG A 808 -18.97 -30.08 -32.54
N ILE A 809 -19.96 -30.56 -33.30
CA ILE A 809 -20.63 -29.82 -34.37
C ILE A 809 -21.88 -29.11 -33.82
N GLY A 810 -22.05 -27.86 -34.18
CA GLY A 810 -23.22 -27.04 -33.86
C GLY A 810 -24.42 -27.36 -34.79
N GLU A 811 -25.53 -26.71 -34.52
CA GLU A 811 -26.75 -26.83 -35.35
C GLU A 811 -26.56 -26.30 -36.78
N ASP A 812 -25.60 -25.43 -36.97
CA ASP A 812 -25.21 -24.86 -38.25
C ASP A 812 -24.26 -25.74 -39.07
N GLY A 813 -23.94 -26.93 -38.56
CA GLY A 813 -23.01 -27.86 -39.18
C GLY A 813 -21.51 -27.50 -39.05
N ASN A 814 -21.19 -26.46 -38.32
CA ASN A 814 -19.81 -26.03 -38.09
C ASN A 814 -19.28 -26.45 -36.71
N PRO A 815 -17.94 -26.58 -36.54
CA PRO A 815 -17.35 -26.77 -35.22
C PRO A 815 -17.74 -25.67 -34.23
N ILE A 816 -18.02 -26.06 -32.99
CA ILE A 816 -18.25 -25.07 -31.93
C ILE A 816 -16.90 -24.60 -31.42
N TYR A 817 -16.48 -23.42 -31.85
CA TYR A 817 -15.22 -22.83 -31.44
C TYR A 817 -15.28 -22.23 -30.01
N ARG A 818 -14.16 -22.25 -29.31
CA ARG A 818 -13.98 -21.61 -28.01
C ARG A 818 -13.25 -20.27 -28.13
N SER A 819 -12.54 -20.06 -29.22
CA SER A 819 -11.76 -18.84 -29.50
C SER A 819 -12.33 -18.11 -30.70
N TYR A 820 -12.35 -16.81 -30.65
CA TYR A 820 -12.98 -15.95 -31.65
C TYR A 820 -12.03 -14.86 -32.13
N VAL A 821 -12.31 -14.36 -33.35
CA VAL A 821 -11.65 -13.18 -33.92
C VAL A 821 -12.44 -11.94 -33.49
N MET A 822 -11.76 -10.94 -33.00
CA MET A 822 -12.38 -9.66 -32.68
C MET A 822 -12.65 -8.82 -33.94
N ASP A 823 -13.81 -8.15 -33.96
CA ASP A 823 -14.09 -7.12 -34.97
C ASP A 823 -13.35 -5.81 -34.57
N PRO A 824 -12.43 -5.30 -35.40
CA PRO A 824 -11.71 -4.05 -35.10
C PRO A 824 -12.60 -2.82 -34.91
N LYS A 825 -13.84 -2.86 -35.36
CA LYS A 825 -14.83 -1.79 -35.18
C LYS A 825 -15.66 -1.94 -33.91
N ARG A 826 -15.56 -3.10 -33.23
CA ARG A 826 -16.34 -3.42 -32.02
C ARG A 826 -15.39 -3.80 -30.86
N PRO A 827 -14.86 -2.84 -30.10
CA PRO A 827 -14.01 -3.14 -28.96
C PRO A 827 -14.81 -3.92 -27.89
N TYR A 828 -14.16 -4.86 -27.20
CA TYR A 828 -14.72 -5.50 -26.01
C TYR A 828 -14.76 -4.48 -24.86
N VAL A 829 -15.86 -4.44 -24.11
CA VAL A 829 -16.05 -3.53 -22.98
C VAL A 829 -16.70 -4.26 -21.83
N GLU A 830 -16.13 -4.10 -20.64
CA GLU A 830 -16.78 -4.47 -19.37
C GLU A 830 -16.81 -3.28 -18.41
N ALA A 831 -17.96 -3.12 -17.74
CA ALA A 831 -18.16 -2.12 -16.70
C ALA A 831 -18.16 -2.78 -15.34
N ILE A 832 -17.56 -2.11 -14.37
CA ILE A 832 -17.38 -2.60 -13.00
C ILE A 832 -18.01 -1.60 -12.04
N VAL A 833 -18.79 -2.12 -11.09
CA VAL A 833 -19.31 -1.34 -9.97
C VAL A 833 -19.04 -2.13 -8.70
N GLY A 834 -18.39 -1.49 -7.73
CA GLY A 834 -17.95 -2.16 -6.52
C GLY A 834 -18.34 -1.45 -5.24
N ILE A 835 -18.37 -2.24 -4.18
CA ILE A 835 -18.44 -1.80 -2.81
C ILE A 835 -17.15 -2.26 -2.14
N HIS A 836 -16.33 -1.30 -1.82
CA HIS A 836 -15.06 -1.51 -1.15
C HIS A 836 -15.18 -1.22 0.34
N ASN A 837 -14.17 -1.63 1.09
CA ASN A 837 -14.06 -1.34 2.51
C ASN A 837 -15.13 -2.03 3.39
N ILE A 838 -15.71 -3.14 2.94
CA ILE A 838 -16.60 -3.95 3.76
C ILE A 838 -15.77 -4.56 4.90
N PHE A 839 -16.17 -4.28 6.14
CA PHE A 839 -15.38 -4.63 7.34
C PHE A 839 -13.90 -4.17 7.29
N LYS A 840 -13.61 -3.08 6.53
CA LYS A 840 -12.27 -2.51 6.32
C LYS A 840 -11.27 -3.45 5.60
N LEU A 841 -11.72 -4.54 5.02
CA LEU A 841 -10.88 -5.58 4.45
C LEU A 841 -11.39 -6.14 3.12
N VAL A 842 -12.70 -6.32 2.99
CA VAL A 842 -13.31 -7.01 1.85
C VAL A 842 -13.77 -6.01 0.81
N HIS A 843 -13.49 -6.29 -0.44
CA HIS A 843 -13.96 -5.56 -1.60
C HIS A 843 -14.79 -6.52 -2.46
N VAL A 844 -15.95 -6.07 -2.92
CA VAL A 844 -16.86 -6.85 -3.76
C VAL A 844 -17.18 -6.04 -4.99
N GLU A 845 -16.96 -6.60 -6.16
CA GLU A 845 -17.21 -5.96 -7.43
C GLU A 845 -18.18 -6.78 -8.28
N TYR A 846 -19.18 -6.12 -8.79
CA TYR A 846 -20.05 -6.62 -9.84
C TYR A 846 -19.51 -6.17 -11.19
N VAL A 847 -19.28 -7.11 -12.08
CA VAL A 847 -18.76 -6.85 -13.42
C VAL A 847 -19.83 -7.23 -14.44
N ARG A 848 -20.04 -6.36 -15.42
CA ARG A 848 -20.98 -6.55 -16.52
C ARG A 848 -20.28 -6.39 -17.86
N ARG A 849 -20.36 -7.43 -18.69
CA ARG A 849 -19.95 -7.40 -20.09
C ARG A 849 -20.98 -6.65 -20.91
N LEU A 850 -20.55 -5.69 -21.72
CA LEU A 850 -21.46 -4.79 -22.43
C LEU A 850 -21.69 -5.18 -23.91
N ASN A 851 -20.77 -5.94 -24.51
CA ASN A 851 -20.87 -6.38 -25.89
C ASN A 851 -20.28 -7.78 -26.08
N TYR A 852 -20.28 -8.32 -27.32
CA TYR A 852 -19.93 -9.73 -27.59
C TYR A 852 -20.79 -10.71 -26.75
N LEU A 853 -22.03 -10.36 -26.46
CA LEU A 853 -22.97 -11.17 -25.69
C LEU A 853 -23.58 -12.31 -26.51
N ASP A 854 -23.40 -12.27 -27.79
CA ASP A 854 -23.82 -13.20 -28.82
C ASP A 854 -22.92 -14.43 -28.94
N LEU A 855 -21.72 -14.39 -28.37
CA LEU A 855 -20.81 -15.51 -28.41
C LEU A 855 -21.32 -16.67 -27.49
N PRO A 856 -21.32 -17.93 -27.98
CA PRO A 856 -21.86 -19.06 -27.24
C PRO A 856 -21.23 -19.30 -25.88
N THR A 857 -19.95 -18.96 -25.74
CA THR A 857 -19.16 -19.19 -24.52
C THR A 857 -19.08 -17.96 -23.61
N SER A 858 -19.79 -16.85 -23.98
CA SER A 858 -19.63 -15.58 -23.29
C SER A 858 -20.14 -15.58 -21.85
N THR A 859 -19.28 -15.21 -20.91
CA THR A 859 -19.69 -14.86 -19.55
C THR A 859 -20.24 -13.44 -19.52
N LYS A 860 -21.54 -13.27 -19.18
CA LYS A 860 -22.25 -11.98 -19.30
C LYS A 860 -22.09 -11.07 -18.10
N TRP A 861 -21.93 -11.64 -16.91
CA TRP A 861 -21.71 -10.93 -15.65
C TRP A 861 -21.01 -11.82 -14.63
N GLY A 862 -20.46 -11.22 -13.60
CA GLY A 862 -19.82 -11.95 -12.51
C GLY A 862 -19.62 -11.09 -11.27
N ILE A 863 -19.36 -11.76 -10.16
CA ILE A 863 -18.95 -11.11 -8.91
C ILE A 863 -17.51 -11.49 -8.62
N ARG A 864 -16.71 -10.51 -8.21
CA ARG A 864 -15.31 -10.69 -7.86
C ARG A 864 -15.07 -10.20 -6.45
N PHE A 865 -14.14 -10.83 -5.76
CA PHE A 865 -13.76 -10.53 -4.40
C PHE A 865 -12.29 -10.15 -4.32
N MET A 866 -11.97 -9.22 -3.44
CA MET A 866 -10.58 -8.89 -3.09
C MET A 866 -10.48 -8.73 -1.57
N PHE A 867 -9.38 -9.22 -1.00
CA PHE A 867 -9.03 -9.00 0.39
C PHE A 867 -7.82 -8.07 0.42
N ARG A 868 -8.04 -6.82 0.80
CA ARG A 868 -6.98 -5.80 0.86
C ARG A 868 -7.21 -4.90 2.07
N VAL A 869 -6.17 -4.77 2.89
CA VAL A 869 -6.15 -3.75 3.95
C VAL A 869 -5.88 -2.39 3.31
N THR A 870 -6.80 -1.45 3.47
CA THR A 870 -6.64 -0.06 3.03
C THR A 870 -6.80 0.85 4.23
N PHE A 871 -5.86 1.80 4.43
CA PHE A 871 -5.97 2.82 5.45
C PHE A 871 -7.03 3.87 5.16
#